data_64e24377d253717583f6b9f9336b91db
#
_entry.id   64e24377d253717583f6b9f9336b91db
#
_cell.length_a   1.000
_cell.length_b   1.000
_cell.length_c   1.000
_cell.angle_alpha   90.00
_cell.angle_beta   90.00
_cell.angle_gamma   90.00
#
_symmetry.space_group_name_H-M   'P 1'
#
loop_
_entity.id
_entity.type
_entity.pdbx_description
1 polymer ?
#
loop_
_entity_poly.entity_id
_entity_poly.type
_entity_poly.pdbx_seq_one_letter_code
_entity_poly.pdbx_strand_id
1 'polypeptide(L)'
;MALISSIFWVIGFILSVTLAPQLRIWAWGPTMICFAVSSLAALPPIWNSRNSRADLFIVISGMILVSWIALRAAVSPVAELAQSDLLLMAMAVATFICFRASAGGAVPQKILIHGLAVILLASVVVIGKQIADPTFSPIFPNELPKTPAGFFAHYSYGASFLIPVSLLVAAVAIHSKEHWVPKIILGSIALAGMVAVYFTNSRGGFIGIGTGFVTLCALSILSGHRQDKKWFGPAVILFPLILIALALFFLGGLSAIQESRFSHGGMTGMLDNTIRFYLLEIAVSCFAAHPLFGGGSRSFSWECFQFWDTQAMGRGSARPEHVHNELIQTVCEYGAVGAGLLVIFLVGVVIVAISRVASRAPGLRATFSDSWRIGGIAGLVGLFAQSNFEGIFRIPPGAILLGLCIAAACFPSIQNRNGSTRHLSNGVTSLAGIGVFALLALFGWKGSLASAKLWPAYFSHIPPGLETRASAVSEGIAIWPLGSLHRERGGLYQKMASQCTSTDEVSELLELALLDFRKAEELNPYDPEHAIGSAILLSALDRDKEAEIAFNRAISIQGEMEAAFQSHSLLAKHLYSKGISEFSAGEAELALNSLQLAGIHIDKVAELYGDGLLSRDQQAMRVGVHESWGQVLEELGDPKGAIEQYDFATTLRSGRTAHYRAGVLLGKMAVIAWSERRSADALALFMAADSRIKKARQLPAGIDANKRIEYLAYLKKTIAYLKGAKVEPSKNPDF
;
A
#
# COMPACT_ATOMS: atom_id res chain seq x y z
N MET A 1 10.63 -34.85 -18.48
CA MET A 1 10.58 -34.08 -17.24
C MET A 1 10.87 -32.59 -17.43
N ALA A 2 12.01 -32.15 -18.02
CA ALA A 2 12.26 -30.73 -18.30
C ALA A 2 11.16 -30.07 -19.16
N LEU A 3 10.59 -30.76 -20.13
CA LEU A 3 9.46 -30.32 -20.93
C LEU A 3 8.23 -30.05 -20.06
N ILE A 4 7.88 -30.98 -19.20
CA ILE A 4 6.74 -30.86 -18.25
C ILE A 4 6.96 -29.66 -17.32
N SER A 5 8.17 -29.54 -16.77
CA SER A 5 8.55 -28.39 -15.93
C SER A 5 8.33 -27.06 -16.66
N SER A 6 8.79 -26.93 -17.91
CA SER A 6 8.64 -25.71 -18.71
C SER A 6 7.17 -25.39 -19.04
N ILE A 7 6.35 -26.40 -19.36
CA ILE A 7 4.93 -26.22 -19.63
C ILE A 7 4.21 -25.68 -18.39
N PHE A 8 4.39 -26.34 -17.23
CA PHE A 8 3.74 -25.91 -15.99
C PHE A 8 4.27 -24.54 -15.52
N TRP A 9 5.55 -24.23 -15.75
CA TRP A 9 6.07 -22.89 -15.50
C TRP A 9 5.35 -21.83 -16.34
N VAL A 10 5.18 -22.07 -17.65
CA VAL A 10 4.48 -21.12 -18.55
C VAL A 10 3.03 -20.95 -18.13
N ILE A 11 2.31 -22.04 -17.82
CA ILE A 11 0.93 -21.96 -17.33
C ILE A 11 0.89 -21.16 -16.02
N GLY A 12 1.76 -21.46 -15.05
CA GLY A 12 1.85 -20.74 -13.78
C GLY A 12 2.18 -19.26 -13.98
N PHE A 13 3.06 -18.93 -14.92
CA PHE A 13 3.40 -17.55 -15.22
C PHE A 13 2.21 -16.79 -15.83
N ILE A 14 1.47 -17.38 -16.77
CA ILE A 14 0.25 -16.81 -17.31
C ILE A 14 -0.77 -16.57 -16.18
N LEU A 15 -1.01 -17.57 -15.33
CA LEU A 15 -1.91 -17.43 -14.18
C LEU A 15 -1.44 -16.35 -13.19
N SER A 16 -0.12 -16.20 -13.00
CA SER A 16 0.43 -15.16 -12.13
C SER A 16 0.10 -13.75 -12.64
N VAL A 17 0.13 -13.55 -13.95
CA VAL A 17 -0.17 -12.26 -14.58
C VAL A 17 -1.67 -12.00 -14.65
N THR A 18 -2.49 -13.03 -14.86
CA THR A 18 -3.93 -12.88 -15.06
C THR A 18 -4.77 -12.96 -13.80
N LEU A 19 -4.47 -13.89 -12.88
CA LEU A 19 -5.28 -14.14 -11.68
C LEU A 19 -4.62 -13.64 -10.39
N ALA A 20 -3.30 -13.63 -10.33
CA ALA A 20 -2.55 -13.35 -9.11
C ALA A 20 -1.75 -12.03 -9.10
N PRO A 21 -2.01 -10.99 -9.94
CA PRO A 21 -1.27 -9.74 -9.86
C PRO A 21 -1.84 -8.84 -8.75
N GLN A 22 -1.99 -9.38 -7.52
CA GLN A 22 -2.62 -8.76 -6.38
C GLN A 22 -1.98 -9.24 -5.07
N LEU A 23 -2.20 -8.52 -3.97
CA LEU A 23 -1.62 -8.82 -2.66
C LEU A 23 -2.34 -9.94 -1.89
N ARG A 24 -3.53 -10.36 -2.32
CA ARG A 24 -4.32 -11.40 -1.64
C ARG A 24 -3.73 -12.79 -1.87
N ILE A 25 -3.06 -13.34 -0.86
CA ILE A 25 -2.31 -14.61 -0.96
C ILE A 25 -3.20 -15.80 -1.34
N TRP A 26 -4.47 -15.80 -0.98
CA TRP A 26 -5.40 -16.86 -1.35
C TRP A 26 -5.63 -16.93 -2.88
N ALA A 27 -5.52 -15.80 -3.59
CA ALA A 27 -5.69 -15.77 -5.06
C ALA A 27 -4.50 -16.39 -5.82
N TRP A 28 -3.36 -16.59 -5.15
CA TRP A 28 -2.15 -17.16 -5.76
C TRP A 28 -2.20 -18.69 -5.91
N GLY A 29 -3.22 -19.36 -5.35
CA GLY A 29 -3.32 -20.79 -5.28
C GLY A 29 -3.03 -21.54 -6.58
N PRO A 30 -3.79 -21.28 -7.68
CA PRO A 30 -3.59 -21.95 -8.96
C PRO A 30 -2.16 -21.74 -9.53
N THR A 31 -1.61 -20.54 -9.37
CA THR A 31 -0.22 -20.21 -9.74
C THR A 31 0.76 -21.09 -8.97
N MET A 32 0.62 -21.16 -7.64
CA MET A 32 1.48 -21.95 -6.77
C MET A 32 1.47 -23.43 -7.12
N ILE A 33 0.32 -24.03 -7.43
CA ILE A 33 0.22 -25.42 -7.86
C ILE A 33 1.04 -25.66 -9.13
N CYS A 34 0.95 -24.78 -10.11
CA CYS A 34 1.73 -24.91 -11.34
C CYS A 34 3.24 -24.84 -11.07
N PHE A 35 3.68 -23.93 -10.21
CA PHE A 35 5.08 -23.81 -9.82
C PHE A 35 5.54 -25.00 -8.96
N ALA A 36 4.68 -25.58 -8.13
CA ALA A 36 4.98 -26.80 -7.40
C ALA A 36 5.26 -27.97 -8.39
N VAL A 37 4.33 -28.20 -9.33
CA VAL A 37 4.50 -29.26 -10.35
C VAL A 37 5.74 -29.01 -11.20
N SER A 38 5.99 -27.73 -11.59
CA SER A 38 7.18 -27.35 -12.35
C SER A 38 8.46 -27.68 -11.59
N SER A 39 8.53 -27.37 -10.28
CA SER A 39 9.69 -27.67 -9.43
C SER A 39 9.94 -29.17 -9.30
N LEU A 40 8.90 -29.94 -9.05
CA LEU A 40 9.00 -31.40 -8.93
C LEU A 40 9.50 -32.02 -10.24
N ALA A 41 8.93 -31.62 -11.37
CA ALA A 41 9.33 -32.11 -12.68
C ALA A 41 10.76 -31.68 -13.09
N ALA A 42 11.31 -30.64 -12.47
CA ALA A 42 12.68 -30.18 -12.71
C ALA A 42 13.75 -31.01 -12.00
N LEU A 43 13.42 -31.77 -10.95
CA LEU A 43 14.40 -32.49 -10.12
C LEU A 43 15.24 -33.51 -10.92
N PRO A 44 14.70 -34.44 -11.74
CA PRO A 44 15.46 -35.41 -12.46
C PRO A 44 16.46 -34.80 -13.47
N PRO A 45 16.10 -33.78 -14.29
CA PRO A 45 17.06 -33.11 -15.14
C PRO A 45 18.18 -32.41 -14.38
N ILE A 46 17.91 -31.81 -13.22
CA ILE A 46 18.90 -31.12 -12.38
C ILE A 46 19.90 -32.15 -11.81
N TRP A 47 19.42 -33.27 -11.30
CA TRP A 47 20.28 -34.31 -10.74
C TRP A 47 21.33 -34.77 -11.75
N ASN A 48 20.97 -34.80 -13.02
CA ASN A 48 21.85 -35.21 -14.11
C ASN A 48 22.64 -34.05 -14.75
N SER A 49 22.45 -32.81 -14.30
CA SER A 49 23.11 -31.64 -14.86
C SER A 49 24.59 -31.56 -14.46
N ARG A 50 25.38 -30.86 -15.29
CA ARG A 50 26.80 -30.57 -15.01
C ARG A 50 26.92 -29.14 -14.50
N ASN A 51 27.55 -28.95 -13.35
CA ASN A 51 27.69 -27.67 -12.69
C ASN A 51 29.15 -27.25 -12.57
N SER A 52 29.38 -25.95 -12.63
CA SER A 52 30.66 -25.31 -12.36
C SER A 52 30.75 -24.85 -10.89
N ARG A 53 31.97 -24.46 -10.44
CA ARG A 53 32.16 -23.83 -9.13
C ARG A 53 31.34 -22.54 -8.99
N ALA A 54 31.18 -21.79 -10.10
CA ALA A 54 30.34 -20.57 -10.12
C ALA A 54 28.86 -20.90 -9.89
N ASP A 55 28.35 -22.03 -10.42
CA ASP A 55 26.99 -22.47 -10.12
C ASP A 55 26.82 -22.82 -8.65
N LEU A 56 27.82 -23.48 -8.05
CA LEU A 56 27.78 -23.80 -6.63
C LEU A 56 27.72 -22.53 -5.75
N PHE A 57 28.54 -21.52 -6.09
CA PHE A 57 28.52 -20.25 -5.37
C PHE A 57 27.14 -19.59 -5.41
N ILE A 58 26.51 -19.49 -6.59
CA ILE A 58 25.16 -18.89 -6.74
C ILE A 58 24.11 -19.69 -5.93
N VAL A 59 24.18 -21.02 -6.00
CA VAL A 59 23.25 -21.88 -5.26
C VAL A 59 23.41 -21.71 -3.75
N ILE A 60 24.64 -21.72 -3.24
CA ILE A 60 24.91 -21.61 -1.80
C ILE A 60 24.54 -20.22 -1.29
N SER A 61 25.02 -19.16 -1.94
CA SER A 61 24.71 -17.78 -1.52
C SER A 61 23.20 -17.47 -1.60
N GLY A 62 22.53 -17.95 -2.64
CA GLY A 62 21.07 -17.85 -2.75
C GLY A 62 20.34 -18.64 -1.66
N MET A 63 20.80 -19.87 -1.32
CA MET A 63 20.20 -20.65 -0.23
C MET A 63 20.40 -20.01 1.14
N ILE A 64 21.54 -19.38 1.40
CA ILE A 64 21.78 -18.64 2.65
C ILE A 64 20.83 -17.47 2.75
N LEU A 65 20.66 -16.68 1.67
CA LEU A 65 19.70 -15.57 1.62
C LEU A 65 18.26 -16.04 1.83
N VAL A 66 17.83 -17.09 1.12
CA VAL A 66 16.49 -17.67 1.25
C VAL A 66 16.25 -18.20 2.67
N SER A 67 17.25 -18.88 3.26
CA SER A 67 17.16 -19.37 4.64
C SER A 67 17.05 -18.24 5.65
N TRP A 68 17.76 -17.12 5.43
CA TRP A 68 17.63 -15.93 6.26
C TRP A 68 16.22 -15.32 6.19
N ILE A 69 15.68 -15.14 4.99
CA ILE A 69 14.31 -14.64 4.80
C ILE A 69 13.30 -15.60 5.44
N ALA A 70 13.46 -16.90 5.26
CA ALA A 70 12.60 -17.91 5.86
C ALA A 70 12.65 -17.87 7.40
N LEU A 71 13.84 -17.70 8.00
CA LEU A 71 14.00 -17.55 9.43
C LEU A 71 13.28 -16.31 9.94
N ARG A 72 13.48 -15.16 9.27
CA ARG A 72 12.79 -13.90 9.65
C ARG A 72 11.27 -13.99 9.50
N ALA A 73 10.80 -14.70 8.50
CA ALA A 73 9.37 -14.98 8.30
C ALA A 73 8.81 -15.90 9.39
N ALA A 74 9.57 -16.93 9.81
CA ALA A 74 9.13 -17.87 10.84
C ALA A 74 8.99 -17.22 12.24
N VAL A 75 9.77 -16.18 12.51
CA VAL A 75 9.70 -15.43 13.79
C VAL A 75 8.88 -14.14 13.68
N SER A 76 8.24 -13.90 12.55
CA SER A 76 7.42 -12.69 12.36
C SER A 76 6.16 -12.77 13.21
N PRO A 77 5.79 -11.67 13.89
CA PRO A 77 4.56 -11.62 14.68
C PRO A 77 3.28 -11.62 13.81
N VAL A 78 3.39 -11.36 12.50
CA VAL A 78 2.26 -11.30 11.56
C VAL A 78 2.41 -12.40 10.51
N ALA A 79 1.88 -13.58 10.82
CA ALA A 79 2.04 -14.79 10.00
C ALA A 79 1.53 -14.62 8.56
N GLU A 80 0.41 -13.92 8.33
CA GLU A 80 -0.17 -13.70 7.00
C GLU A 80 0.81 -12.94 6.08
N LEU A 81 1.42 -11.87 6.58
CA LEU A 81 2.37 -11.07 5.83
C LEU A 81 3.67 -11.82 5.59
N ALA A 82 4.17 -12.55 6.59
CA ALA A 82 5.36 -13.37 6.48
C ALA A 82 5.19 -14.54 5.49
N GLN A 83 4.03 -15.19 5.47
CA GLN A 83 3.69 -16.23 4.50
C GLN A 83 3.77 -15.69 3.07
N SER A 84 3.33 -14.46 2.82
CA SER A 84 3.40 -13.86 1.48
C SER A 84 4.84 -13.79 0.97
N ASP A 85 5.80 -13.34 1.78
CA ASP A 85 7.22 -13.27 1.39
C ASP A 85 7.82 -14.65 1.14
N LEU A 86 7.50 -15.65 1.97
CA LEU A 86 7.93 -17.03 1.76
C LEU A 86 7.42 -17.60 0.44
N LEU A 87 6.15 -17.38 0.12
CA LEU A 87 5.54 -17.90 -1.11
C LEU A 87 6.09 -17.22 -2.36
N LEU A 88 6.33 -15.90 -2.31
CA LEU A 88 6.97 -15.16 -3.39
C LEU A 88 8.40 -15.65 -3.63
N MET A 89 9.18 -15.83 -2.56
CA MET A 89 10.52 -16.38 -2.64
C MET A 89 10.53 -17.81 -3.20
N ALA A 90 9.58 -18.64 -2.77
CA ALA A 90 9.45 -20.01 -3.28
C ALA A 90 9.16 -20.04 -4.79
N MET A 91 8.30 -19.14 -5.30
CA MET A 91 8.01 -19.01 -6.73
C MET A 91 9.23 -18.52 -7.52
N ALA A 92 10.03 -17.60 -6.98
CA ALA A 92 11.29 -17.17 -7.58
C ALA A 92 12.31 -18.32 -7.66
N VAL A 93 12.46 -19.10 -6.58
CA VAL A 93 13.34 -20.28 -6.54
C VAL A 93 12.84 -21.37 -7.50
N ALA A 94 11.52 -21.64 -7.55
CA ALA A 94 10.92 -22.56 -8.52
C ALA A 94 11.26 -22.18 -9.96
N THR A 95 11.20 -20.89 -10.27
CA THR A 95 11.58 -20.35 -11.58
C THR A 95 13.06 -20.62 -11.88
N PHE A 96 13.94 -20.34 -10.93
CA PHE A 96 15.38 -20.62 -11.07
C PHE A 96 15.64 -22.11 -11.34
N ILE A 97 14.98 -23.00 -10.60
CA ILE A 97 15.08 -24.45 -10.73
C ILE A 97 14.60 -24.93 -12.12
N CYS A 98 13.44 -24.44 -12.58
CA CYS A 98 12.89 -24.76 -13.90
C CYS A 98 13.85 -24.36 -15.05
N PHE A 99 14.41 -23.15 -14.99
CA PHE A 99 15.36 -22.68 -16.00
C PHE A 99 16.65 -23.51 -16.02
N ARG A 100 17.16 -23.92 -14.87
CA ARG A 100 18.31 -24.85 -14.81
C ARG A 100 17.98 -26.19 -15.45
N ALA A 101 16.80 -26.75 -15.17
CA ALA A 101 16.36 -28.01 -15.77
C ALA A 101 16.22 -27.92 -17.30
N SER A 102 15.80 -26.75 -17.79
CA SER A 102 15.54 -26.50 -19.23
C SER A 102 16.82 -26.27 -20.03
N ALA A 103 17.96 -26.01 -19.38
CA ALA A 103 19.24 -25.68 -20.04
C ALA A 103 19.75 -26.76 -20.98
N GLY A 104 19.46 -28.05 -20.70
CA GLY A 104 19.92 -29.19 -21.50
C GLY A 104 19.12 -29.48 -22.77
N GLY A 105 18.00 -28.77 -23.04
CA GLY A 105 17.09 -29.09 -24.15
C GLY A 105 16.60 -27.89 -24.93
N ALA A 106 16.63 -27.96 -26.26
CA ALA A 106 16.13 -26.89 -27.13
C ALA A 106 14.59 -26.72 -27.05
N VAL A 107 13.85 -27.81 -26.95
CA VAL A 107 12.38 -27.79 -26.89
C VAL A 107 11.85 -27.11 -25.61
N PRO A 108 12.32 -27.45 -24.40
CA PRO A 108 11.96 -26.72 -23.18
C PRO A 108 12.24 -25.21 -23.28
N GLN A 109 13.41 -24.83 -23.82
CA GLN A 109 13.78 -23.42 -23.98
C GLN A 109 12.87 -22.69 -24.97
N LYS A 110 12.45 -23.36 -26.06
CA LYS A 110 11.47 -22.79 -27.01
C LYS A 110 10.10 -22.58 -26.35
N ILE A 111 9.64 -23.51 -25.54
CA ILE A 111 8.37 -23.35 -24.80
C ILE A 111 8.43 -22.14 -23.91
N LEU A 112 9.50 -21.96 -23.15
CA LEU A 112 9.67 -20.81 -22.26
C LEU A 112 9.62 -19.48 -23.03
N ILE A 113 10.36 -19.35 -24.15
CA ILE A 113 10.40 -18.09 -24.89
C ILE A 113 9.10 -17.79 -25.62
N HIS A 114 8.41 -18.80 -26.19
CA HIS A 114 7.11 -18.59 -26.83
C HIS A 114 6.02 -18.28 -25.80
N GLY A 115 6.06 -18.91 -24.61
CA GLY A 115 5.18 -18.57 -23.51
C GLY A 115 5.34 -17.11 -23.05
N LEU A 116 6.59 -16.65 -22.90
CA LEU A 116 6.89 -15.24 -22.62
C LEU A 116 6.39 -14.30 -23.72
N ALA A 117 6.60 -14.66 -24.98
CA ALA A 117 6.14 -13.85 -26.12
C ALA A 117 4.62 -13.77 -26.20
N VAL A 118 3.89 -14.85 -25.93
CA VAL A 118 2.42 -14.90 -25.97
C VAL A 118 1.84 -13.99 -24.87
N ILE A 119 2.30 -14.10 -23.65
CA ILE A 119 1.76 -13.26 -22.56
C ILE A 119 2.17 -11.78 -22.73
N LEU A 120 3.34 -11.50 -23.29
CA LEU A 120 3.76 -10.16 -23.65
C LEU A 120 2.83 -9.57 -24.71
N LEU A 121 2.56 -10.31 -25.79
CA LEU A 121 1.64 -9.89 -26.84
C LEU A 121 0.23 -9.66 -26.30
N ALA A 122 -0.28 -10.57 -25.47
CA ALA A 122 -1.59 -10.41 -24.83
C ALA A 122 -1.64 -9.13 -23.99
N SER A 123 -0.59 -8.84 -23.21
CA SER A 123 -0.52 -7.62 -22.40
C SER A 123 -0.47 -6.35 -23.25
N VAL A 124 0.27 -6.37 -24.37
CA VAL A 124 0.31 -5.26 -25.35
C VAL A 124 -1.07 -5.00 -25.94
N VAL A 125 -1.80 -6.08 -26.31
CA VAL A 125 -3.17 -5.96 -26.86
C VAL A 125 -4.12 -5.37 -25.81
N VAL A 126 -4.04 -5.80 -24.57
CA VAL A 126 -4.85 -5.26 -23.46
C VAL A 126 -4.54 -3.77 -23.25
N ILE A 127 -3.26 -3.37 -23.23
CA ILE A 127 -2.85 -1.97 -23.13
C ILE A 127 -3.41 -1.15 -24.32
N GLY A 128 -3.33 -1.68 -25.54
CA GLY A 128 -3.92 -1.04 -26.71
C GLY A 128 -5.43 -0.81 -26.58
N LYS A 129 -6.16 -1.79 -26.02
CA LYS A 129 -7.59 -1.62 -25.72
C LYS A 129 -7.83 -0.58 -24.63
N GLN A 130 -7.02 -0.56 -23.57
CA GLN A 130 -7.12 0.45 -22.49
C GLN A 130 -6.80 1.87 -22.96
N ILE A 131 -5.96 2.03 -23.99
CA ILE A 131 -5.74 3.33 -24.64
C ILE A 131 -6.99 3.78 -25.38
N ALA A 132 -7.63 2.86 -26.13
CA ALA A 132 -8.83 3.15 -26.90
C ALA A 132 -10.08 3.32 -26.03
N ASP A 133 -10.17 2.56 -24.95
CA ASP A 133 -11.25 2.59 -23.96
C ASP A 133 -10.64 2.55 -22.54
N PRO A 134 -10.47 3.70 -21.87
CA PRO A 134 -9.91 3.79 -20.51
C PRO A 134 -10.72 3.04 -19.45
N THR A 135 -11.96 2.67 -19.72
CA THR A 135 -12.81 1.89 -18.79
C THR A 135 -12.61 0.39 -18.95
N PHE A 136 -11.94 -0.04 -20.04
CA PHE A 136 -11.70 -1.46 -20.30
C PHE A 136 -10.78 -2.07 -19.24
N SER A 137 -11.27 -3.09 -18.58
CA SER A 137 -10.52 -3.90 -17.62
C SER A 137 -10.78 -5.38 -17.89
N PRO A 138 -9.76 -6.19 -18.16
CA PRO A 138 -9.99 -7.60 -18.47
C PRO A 138 -10.40 -8.41 -17.22
N ILE A 139 -9.87 -8.10 -16.04
CA ILE A 139 -10.10 -8.84 -14.80
C ILE A 139 -10.18 -7.89 -13.59
N PHE A 140 -9.19 -7.03 -13.40
CA PHE A 140 -9.10 -6.11 -12.28
C PHE A 140 -9.37 -4.67 -12.73
N PRO A 141 -10.21 -3.91 -11.99
CA PRO A 141 -10.40 -2.49 -12.26
C PRO A 141 -9.07 -1.73 -12.23
N ASN A 142 -8.88 -0.82 -13.16
CA ASN A 142 -7.73 0.07 -13.16
C ASN A 142 -7.86 1.08 -12.02
N GLU A 143 -6.87 1.18 -11.14
CA GLU A 143 -6.85 2.17 -10.06
C GLU A 143 -6.84 3.60 -10.60
N LEU A 144 -6.18 3.80 -11.75
CA LEU A 144 -6.11 5.07 -12.44
C LEU A 144 -6.58 4.90 -13.90
N PRO A 145 -7.84 5.19 -14.24
CA PRO A 145 -8.42 4.88 -15.56
C PRO A 145 -7.66 5.44 -16.76
N LYS A 146 -6.93 6.54 -16.59
CA LYS A 146 -6.16 7.17 -17.70
C LYS A 146 -4.74 6.61 -17.86
N THR A 147 -4.36 5.59 -17.08
CA THR A 147 -3.01 5.00 -17.12
C THR A 147 -3.12 3.50 -17.43
N PRO A 148 -2.89 3.07 -18.66
CA PRO A 148 -2.96 1.66 -19.04
C PRO A 148 -2.01 0.81 -18.19
N ALA A 149 -2.50 -0.32 -17.69
CA ALA A 149 -1.76 -1.22 -16.82
C ALA A 149 -1.66 -2.67 -17.34
N GLY A 150 -2.30 -2.98 -18.47
CA GLY A 150 -2.40 -4.34 -18.98
C GLY A 150 -3.35 -5.19 -18.14
N PHE A 151 -2.89 -6.34 -17.65
CA PHE A 151 -3.65 -7.21 -16.75
C PHE A 151 -3.57 -6.77 -15.27
N PHE A 152 -2.78 -5.74 -14.95
CA PHE A 152 -2.55 -5.28 -13.58
C PHE A 152 -3.54 -4.18 -13.20
N ALA A 153 -3.83 -4.04 -11.90
CA ALA A 153 -4.63 -2.93 -11.39
C ALA A 153 -3.84 -1.60 -11.41
N HIS A 154 -2.52 -1.66 -11.21
CA HIS A 154 -1.65 -0.50 -11.14
C HIS A 154 -0.64 -0.46 -12.31
N TYR A 155 -0.51 0.68 -12.94
CA TYR A 155 0.33 0.91 -14.12
C TYR A 155 1.82 0.61 -13.93
N SER A 156 2.36 0.84 -12.72
CA SER A 156 3.77 0.55 -12.43
C SER A 156 4.07 -0.94 -12.43
N TYR A 157 3.14 -1.78 -11.99
CA TYR A 157 3.29 -3.25 -12.06
C TYR A 157 3.22 -3.73 -13.51
N GLY A 158 2.36 -3.12 -14.34
CA GLY A 158 2.33 -3.38 -15.77
C GLY A 158 3.68 -3.06 -16.44
N ALA A 159 4.27 -1.91 -16.14
CA ALA A 159 5.61 -1.55 -16.61
C ALA A 159 6.67 -2.56 -16.14
N SER A 160 6.64 -2.96 -14.85
CA SER A 160 7.58 -3.93 -14.27
C SER A 160 7.56 -5.27 -14.97
N PHE A 161 6.39 -5.70 -15.42
CA PHE A 161 6.24 -6.92 -16.22
C PHE A 161 6.81 -6.75 -17.64
N LEU A 162 6.45 -5.65 -18.31
CA LEU A 162 6.84 -5.42 -19.71
C LEU A 162 8.35 -5.32 -19.90
N ILE A 163 9.09 -4.68 -18.98
CA ILE A 163 10.53 -4.41 -19.09
C ILE A 163 11.34 -5.70 -19.28
N PRO A 164 11.41 -6.61 -18.31
CA PRO A 164 12.29 -7.79 -18.41
C PRO A 164 11.84 -8.75 -19.49
N VAL A 165 10.53 -8.91 -19.69
CA VAL A 165 10.00 -9.83 -20.70
C VAL A 165 10.33 -9.32 -22.10
N SER A 166 10.16 -8.02 -22.38
CA SER A 166 10.52 -7.42 -23.68
C SER A 166 12.03 -7.54 -23.95
N LEU A 167 12.88 -7.27 -22.95
CA LEU A 167 14.33 -7.35 -23.11
C LEU A 167 14.81 -8.79 -23.32
N LEU A 168 14.24 -9.77 -22.61
CA LEU A 168 14.51 -11.18 -22.82
C LEU A 168 14.12 -11.67 -24.23
N VAL A 169 12.91 -11.34 -24.65
CA VAL A 169 12.40 -11.71 -25.99
C VAL A 169 13.24 -11.03 -27.08
N ALA A 170 13.62 -9.76 -26.91
CA ALA A 170 14.49 -9.03 -27.83
C ALA A 170 15.89 -9.69 -27.94
N ALA A 171 16.49 -10.05 -26.80
CA ALA A 171 17.80 -10.70 -26.79
C ALA A 171 17.77 -12.05 -27.54
N VAL A 172 16.70 -12.83 -27.39
CA VAL A 172 16.52 -14.09 -28.13
C VAL A 172 16.30 -13.82 -29.62
N ALA A 173 15.49 -12.83 -29.99
CA ALA A 173 15.29 -12.44 -31.39
C ALA A 173 16.61 -12.04 -32.07
N ILE A 174 17.46 -11.29 -31.38
CA ILE A 174 18.74 -10.80 -31.91
C ILE A 174 19.78 -11.94 -32.04
N HIS A 175 19.96 -12.74 -30.98
CA HIS A 175 21.09 -13.64 -30.83
C HIS A 175 20.81 -15.12 -31.13
N SER A 176 19.53 -15.53 -31.27
CA SER A 176 19.20 -16.93 -31.58
C SER A 176 19.67 -17.33 -32.97
N LYS A 177 19.82 -18.65 -33.18
CA LYS A 177 20.14 -19.26 -34.51
C LYS A 177 18.88 -19.60 -35.31
N GLU A 178 17.70 -19.19 -34.87
CA GLU A 178 16.45 -19.47 -35.55
C GLU A 178 16.41 -18.82 -36.95
N HIS A 179 15.49 -19.31 -37.79
CA HIS A 179 15.23 -18.73 -39.09
C HIS A 179 14.80 -17.25 -38.93
N TRP A 180 14.93 -16.44 -39.99
CA TRP A 180 14.65 -15.00 -39.93
C TRP A 180 13.20 -14.67 -39.53
N VAL A 181 12.22 -15.52 -39.98
CA VAL A 181 10.78 -15.27 -39.71
C VAL A 181 10.47 -15.28 -38.19
N PRO A 182 10.78 -16.33 -37.41
CA PRO A 182 10.60 -16.28 -35.97
C PRO A 182 11.31 -15.09 -35.28
N LYS A 183 12.49 -14.69 -35.78
CA LYS A 183 13.22 -13.54 -35.24
C LYS A 183 12.48 -12.22 -35.44
N ILE A 184 11.91 -12.00 -36.63
CA ILE A 184 11.11 -10.82 -36.90
C ILE A 184 9.87 -10.81 -36.00
N ILE A 185 9.17 -11.92 -35.88
CA ILE A 185 7.96 -12.02 -35.01
C ILE A 185 8.32 -11.70 -33.57
N LEU A 186 9.33 -12.37 -33.00
CA LEU A 186 9.76 -12.12 -31.62
C LEU A 186 10.28 -10.68 -31.42
N GLY A 187 11.02 -10.15 -32.40
CA GLY A 187 11.52 -8.78 -32.38
C GLY A 187 10.40 -7.75 -32.40
N SER A 188 9.37 -7.98 -33.23
CA SER A 188 8.19 -7.10 -33.28
C SER A 188 7.38 -7.13 -31.98
N ILE A 189 7.19 -8.32 -31.40
CA ILE A 189 6.51 -8.46 -30.09
C ILE A 189 7.31 -7.75 -29.00
N ALA A 190 8.63 -7.94 -28.97
CA ALA A 190 9.52 -7.30 -27.99
C ALA A 190 9.47 -5.77 -28.11
N LEU A 191 9.54 -5.24 -29.34
CA LEU A 191 9.44 -3.81 -29.59
C LEU A 191 8.08 -3.25 -29.16
N ALA A 192 7.00 -3.92 -29.52
CA ALA A 192 5.66 -3.53 -29.08
C ALA A 192 5.55 -3.50 -27.55
N GLY A 193 6.18 -4.46 -26.85
CA GLY A 193 6.28 -4.46 -25.38
C GLY A 193 7.08 -3.27 -24.83
N MET A 194 8.20 -2.92 -25.45
CA MET A 194 8.99 -1.74 -25.05
C MET A 194 8.21 -0.44 -25.27
N VAL A 195 7.49 -0.32 -26.38
CA VAL A 195 6.61 0.82 -26.67
C VAL A 195 5.43 0.87 -25.70
N ALA A 196 4.88 -0.28 -25.31
CA ALA A 196 3.80 -0.36 -24.34
C ALA A 196 4.20 0.19 -22.95
N VAL A 197 5.48 0.08 -22.54
CA VAL A 197 5.99 0.72 -21.31
C VAL A 197 5.76 2.23 -21.35
N TYR A 198 5.92 2.88 -22.49
CA TYR A 198 5.63 4.31 -22.64
C TYR A 198 4.19 4.64 -22.26
N PHE A 199 3.23 3.90 -22.74
CA PHE A 199 1.82 4.16 -22.49
C PHE A 199 1.36 3.90 -21.07
N THR A 200 2.15 3.16 -20.25
CA THR A 200 1.84 3.00 -18.83
C THR A 200 2.04 4.29 -18.03
N ASN A 201 2.71 5.32 -18.57
CA ASN A 201 3.08 6.55 -17.85
C ASN A 201 3.89 6.31 -16.55
N SER A 202 4.56 5.17 -16.42
CA SER A 202 5.40 4.85 -15.27
C SER A 202 6.78 5.50 -15.40
N ARG A 203 7.10 6.49 -14.55
CA ARG A 203 8.42 7.13 -14.53
C ARG A 203 9.55 6.13 -14.26
N GLY A 204 9.38 5.27 -13.25
CA GLY A 204 10.29 4.17 -12.96
C GLY A 204 10.41 3.20 -14.15
N GLY A 205 9.29 2.95 -14.85
CA GLY A 205 9.24 2.12 -16.04
C GLY A 205 10.14 2.65 -17.18
N PHE A 206 10.16 3.97 -17.39
CA PHE A 206 11.05 4.58 -18.39
C PHE A 206 12.52 4.41 -18.05
N ILE A 207 12.88 4.67 -16.80
CA ILE A 207 14.26 4.49 -16.34
C ILE A 207 14.65 3.02 -16.47
N GLY A 208 13.76 2.11 -16.07
CA GLY A 208 13.99 0.67 -16.16
C GLY A 208 14.19 0.18 -17.59
N ILE A 209 13.29 0.55 -18.53
CA ILE A 209 13.44 0.10 -19.93
C ILE A 209 14.66 0.75 -20.59
N GLY A 210 14.93 2.03 -20.29
CA GLY A 210 16.09 2.75 -20.83
C GLY A 210 17.41 2.11 -20.39
N THR A 211 17.60 1.89 -19.10
CA THR A 211 18.83 1.27 -18.54
C THR A 211 18.99 -0.18 -19.01
N GLY A 212 17.89 -0.95 -19.01
CA GLY A 212 17.89 -2.32 -19.52
C GLY A 212 18.21 -2.39 -21.01
N PHE A 213 17.66 -1.48 -21.82
CA PHE A 213 17.93 -1.40 -23.27
C PHE A 213 19.39 -1.01 -23.56
N VAL A 214 19.94 -0.02 -22.85
CA VAL A 214 21.36 0.35 -22.98
C VAL A 214 22.26 -0.86 -22.63
N THR A 215 21.91 -1.59 -21.57
CA THR A 215 22.62 -2.82 -21.18
C THR A 215 22.52 -3.90 -22.27
N LEU A 216 21.34 -4.11 -22.85
CA LEU A 216 21.12 -5.04 -23.95
C LEU A 216 22.02 -4.68 -25.15
N CYS A 217 22.04 -3.42 -25.55
CA CYS A 217 22.89 -2.91 -26.64
C CYS A 217 24.37 -3.11 -26.36
N ALA A 218 24.85 -2.71 -25.18
CA ALA A 218 26.25 -2.85 -24.78
C ALA A 218 26.72 -4.31 -24.82
N LEU A 219 25.95 -5.23 -24.22
CA LEU A 219 26.27 -6.66 -24.24
C LEU A 219 26.18 -7.27 -25.64
N SER A 220 25.24 -6.80 -26.47
CA SER A 220 25.11 -7.23 -27.86
C SER A 220 26.30 -6.78 -28.71
N ILE A 221 26.79 -5.57 -28.53
CA ILE A 221 27.99 -5.06 -29.21
C ILE A 221 29.21 -5.85 -28.79
N LEU A 222 29.41 -6.05 -27.47
CA LEU A 222 30.51 -6.85 -26.96
C LEU A 222 30.51 -8.29 -27.51
N SER A 223 29.30 -8.89 -27.60
CA SER A 223 29.13 -10.24 -28.20
C SER A 223 29.35 -10.22 -29.71
N GLY A 224 28.91 -9.17 -30.42
CA GLY A 224 29.06 -9.00 -31.87
C GLY A 224 30.50 -8.71 -32.33
N HIS A 225 31.23 -7.90 -31.58
CA HIS A 225 32.65 -7.58 -31.86
C HIS A 225 33.53 -8.83 -31.88
N ARG A 226 33.22 -9.80 -31.03
CA ARG A 226 33.91 -11.10 -31.00
C ARG A 226 33.56 -12.04 -32.16
N GLN A 227 32.55 -11.70 -32.97
CA GLN A 227 32.05 -12.46 -34.12
C GLN A 227 32.46 -11.83 -35.47
N ASP A 228 33.35 -10.84 -35.50
CA ASP A 228 33.76 -10.05 -36.69
C ASP A 228 32.59 -9.41 -37.47
N LYS A 229 31.46 -9.25 -36.83
CA LYS A 229 30.26 -8.59 -37.43
C LYS A 229 30.24 -7.09 -37.10
N LYS A 230 31.08 -6.32 -37.78
CA LYS A 230 31.24 -4.87 -37.57
C LYS A 230 29.90 -4.08 -37.70
N TRP A 231 28.99 -4.54 -38.55
CA TRP A 231 27.68 -3.93 -38.79
C TRP A 231 26.61 -4.27 -37.75
N PHE A 232 26.82 -5.29 -36.94
CA PHE A 232 25.84 -5.78 -35.99
C PHE A 232 25.59 -4.79 -34.82
N GLY A 233 26.65 -4.12 -34.38
CA GLY A 233 26.54 -3.14 -33.29
C GLY A 233 25.68 -1.93 -33.65
N PRO A 234 25.99 -1.21 -34.75
CA PRO A 234 25.17 -0.09 -35.20
C PRO A 234 23.73 -0.48 -35.52
N ALA A 235 23.50 -1.64 -36.14
CA ALA A 235 22.16 -2.09 -36.49
C ALA A 235 21.29 -2.38 -35.26
N VAL A 236 21.87 -2.96 -34.18
CA VAL A 236 21.16 -3.25 -32.92
C VAL A 236 20.76 -1.95 -32.20
N ILE A 237 21.50 -0.87 -32.37
CA ILE A 237 21.18 0.45 -31.79
C ILE A 237 20.25 1.24 -32.68
N LEU A 238 20.56 1.37 -33.97
CA LEU A 238 19.83 2.23 -34.89
C LEU A 238 18.44 1.72 -35.21
N PHE A 239 18.25 0.40 -35.37
CA PHE A 239 16.97 -0.15 -35.75
C PHE A 239 15.86 0.10 -34.70
N PRO A 240 16.06 -0.19 -33.39
CA PRO A 240 15.09 0.17 -32.36
C PRO A 240 14.89 1.66 -32.19
N LEU A 241 15.96 2.46 -32.29
CA LEU A 241 15.85 3.93 -32.22
C LEU A 241 15.03 4.50 -33.37
N ILE A 242 15.22 3.99 -34.60
CA ILE A 242 14.40 4.36 -35.76
C ILE A 242 12.94 3.94 -35.56
N LEU A 243 12.70 2.72 -35.05
CA LEU A 243 11.34 2.23 -34.79
C LEU A 243 10.65 3.00 -33.66
N ILE A 244 11.37 3.35 -32.61
CA ILE A 244 10.84 4.22 -31.53
C ILE A 244 10.53 5.60 -32.08
N ALA A 245 11.42 6.20 -32.89
CA ALA A 245 11.20 7.48 -33.53
C ALA A 245 9.99 7.45 -34.49
N LEU A 246 9.86 6.38 -35.27
CA LEU A 246 8.71 6.17 -36.16
C LEU A 246 7.41 5.97 -35.35
N ALA A 247 7.45 5.15 -34.29
CA ALA A 247 6.30 4.94 -33.42
C ALA A 247 5.86 6.27 -32.76
N LEU A 248 6.79 7.06 -32.25
CA LEU A 248 6.50 8.39 -31.71
C LEU A 248 5.95 9.33 -32.77
N PHE A 249 6.45 9.27 -34.00
CA PHE A 249 5.98 10.10 -35.12
C PHE A 249 4.54 9.71 -35.53
N PHE A 250 4.23 8.41 -35.68
CA PHE A 250 2.91 7.93 -36.08
C PHE A 250 1.86 7.99 -34.96
N LEU A 251 2.26 7.97 -33.68
CA LEU A 251 1.36 8.01 -32.53
C LEU A 251 1.05 9.43 -32.01
N GLY A 252 1.28 10.45 -32.83
CA GLY A 252 0.91 11.83 -32.49
C GLY A 252 2.07 12.72 -32.08
N GLY A 253 3.31 12.26 -32.23
CA GLY A 253 4.52 13.08 -32.09
C GLY A 253 4.71 13.73 -30.71
N LEU A 254 5.34 14.91 -30.73
CA LEU A 254 5.62 15.71 -29.55
C LEU A 254 4.38 16.17 -28.76
N SER A 255 3.19 16.22 -29.36
CA SER A 255 1.95 16.59 -28.68
C SER A 255 1.48 15.54 -27.66
N ALA A 256 1.62 14.25 -28.00
CA ALA A 256 1.33 13.17 -27.07
C ALA A 256 2.31 13.14 -25.88
N ILE A 257 3.54 13.60 -26.07
CA ILE A 257 4.54 13.80 -25.01
C ILE A 257 4.15 15.02 -24.17
N GLN A 258 3.63 16.09 -24.75
CA GLN A 258 3.20 17.30 -24.05
C GLN A 258 1.95 17.09 -23.18
N GLU A 259 1.04 16.21 -23.55
CA GLU A 259 -0.14 15.87 -22.73
C GLU A 259 0.14 14.78 -21.67
N SER A 260 1.31 14.17 -21.72
CA SER A 260 1.71 13.17 -20.72
C SER A 260 2.05 13.82 -19.37
N ARG A 261 2.00 13.03 -18.29
CA ARG A 261 2.45 13.45 -16.94
C ARG A 261 3.84 14.08 -16.90
N PHE A 262 4.65 13.93 -17.96
CA PHE A 262 5.99 14.52 -18.09
C PHE A 262 5.96 16.02 -18.34
N SER A 263 4.88 16.56 -18.94
CA SER A 263 4.77 17.97 -19.29
C SER A 263 4.36 18.87 -18.11
N HIS A 264 3.71 18.32 -17.08
CA HIS A 264 3.18 19.10 -15.97
C HIS A 264 4.21 19.43 -14.88
N GLY A 265 5.49 19.26 -15.13
CA GLY A 265 6.55 19.60 -14.19
C GLY A 265 7.96 19.57 -14.76
N GLY A 266 8.16 19.26 -16.03
CA GLY A 266 9.48 19.14 -16.65
C GLY A 266 10.37 18.11 -15.94
N MET A 267 11.69 18.28 -16.07
CA MET A 267 12.68 17.43 -15.39
C MET A 267 12.64 17.63 -13.85
N THR A 268 12.24 18.81 -13.38
CA THR A 268 12.02 19.10 -11.95
C THR A 268 10.81 18.35 -11.41
N GLY A 269 9.70 18.25 -12.15
CA GLY A 269 8.54 17.43 -11.74
C GLY A 269 8.80 15.93 -11.78
N MET A 270 9.81 15.47 -12.53
CA MET A 270 10.31 14.08 -12.43
C MET A 270 11.06 13.82 -11.11
N LEU A 271 11.71 14.83 -10.57
CA LEU A 271 12.51 14.77 -9.34
C LEU A 271 11.72 15.21 -8.11
N ASP A 272 10.60 15.92 -8.29
CA ASP A 272 9.75 16.35 -7.19
C ASP A 272 8.87 15.17 -6.69
N ASN A 273 9.50 14.34 -5.90
CA ASN A 273 8.90 13.19 -5.22
C ASN A 273 9.01 13.35 -3.70
N THR A 274 8.52 14.44 -3.17
CA THR A 274 8.54 14.76 -1.74
C THR A 274 8.05 13.58 -0.89
N ILE A 275 6.96 12.92 -1.30
CA ILE A 275 6.42 11.73 -0.63
C ILE A 275 7.43 10.58 -0.59
N ARG A 276 8.17 10.32 -1.67
CA ARG A 276 9.13 9.19 -1.71
C ARG A 276 10.36 9.45 -0.87
N PHE A 277 10.86 10.68 -0.84
CA PHE A 277 11.94 11.06 0.07
C PHE A 277 11.52 10.91 1.51
N TYR A 278 10.28 11.28 1.81
CA TYR A 278 9.74 11.12 3.14
C TYR A 278 9.57 9.64 3.54
N LEU A 279 9.06 8.78 2.64
CA LEU A 279 9.02 7.33 2.87
C LEU A 279 10.41 6.74 3.10
N LEU A 280 11.43 7.28 2.42
CA LEU A 280 12.82 6.89 2.63
C LEU A 280 13.31 7.27 4.03
N GLU A 281 12.95 8.47 4.52
CA GLU A 281 13.28 8.94 5.87
C GLU A 281 12.64 8.06 6.94
N ILE A 282 11.34 7.71 6.78
CA ILE A 282 10.67 6.74 7.64
C ILE A 282 11.39 5.39 7.63
N ALA A 283 11.77 4.89 6.46
CA ALA A 283 12.47 3.60 6.35
C ALA A 283 13.85 3.61 7.03
N VAL A 284 14.57 4.73 6.97
CA VAL A 284 15.83 4.91 7.69
C VAL A 284 15.58 4.90 9.20
N SER A 285 14.51 5.52 9.67
CA SER A 285 14.11 5.51 11.07
C SER A 285 13.73 4.10 11.56
N CYS A 286 12.95 3.35 10.78
CA CYS A 286 12.65 1.94 11.05
C CYS A 286 13.93 1.08 11.09
N PHE A 287 14.86 1.29 10.14
CA PHE A 287 16.16 0.60 10.15
C PHE A 287 16.98 0.95 11.38
N ALA A 288 17.01 2.21 11.80
CA ALA A 288 17.74 2.64 13.00
C ALA A 288 17.20 2.01 14.27
N ALA A 289 15.91 1.69 14.33
CA ALA A 289 15.30 0.96 15.44
C ALA A 289 15.77 -0.52 15.49
N HIS A 290 16.01 -1.15 14.32
CA HIS A 290 16.37 -2.57 14.20
C HIS A 290 17.56 -2.80 13.25
N PRO A 291 18.77 -2.25 13.49
CA PRO A 291 19.81 -2.13 12.46
C PRO A 291 20.42 -3.45 12.01
N LEU A 292 20.56 -4.45 12.90
CA LEU A 292 21.23 -5.70 12.55
C LEU A 292 20.34 -6.68 11.79
N PHE A 293 19.13 -6.90 12.30
CA PHE A 293 18.26 -7.98 11.80
C PHE A 293 16.99 -7.47 11.12
N GLY A 294 16.75 -6.16 11.15
CA GLY A 294 15.53 -5.54 10.65
C GLY A 294 14.30 -5.83 11.51
N GLY A 295 13.17 -5.21 11.22
CA GLY A 295 11.91 -5.43 11.94
C GLY A 295 11.24 -6.77 11.64
N GLY A 296 11.59 -7.43 10.53
CA GLY A 296 11.03 -8.70 10.07
C GLY A 296 10.28 -8.57 8.74
N SER A 297 9.77 -9.69 8.26
CA SER A 297 9.02 -9.74 7.01
C SER A 297 7.87 -8.74 7.00
N ARG A 298 7.90 -7.80 6.08
CA ARG A 298 6.90 -6.73 5.89
C ARG A 298 6.69 -5.81 7.08
N SER A 299 7.69 -5.71 7.99
CA SER A 299 7.58 -4.88 9.19
C SER A 299 7.36 -3.40 8.89
N PHE A 300 7.86 -2.89 7.77
CA PHE A 300 7.63 -1.50 7.38
C PHE A 300 6.15 -1.12 7.40
N SER A 301 5.24 -2.04 7.04
CA SER A 301 3.80 -1.77 6.96
C SER A 301 3.15 -1.46 8.32
N TRP A 302 3.81 -1.78 9.45
CA TRP A 302 3.32 -1.45 10.79
C TRP A 302 4.31 -0.59 11.61
N GLU A 303 5.62 -0.69 11.37
CA GLU A 303 6.60 0.14 12.08
C GLU A 303 6.56 1.60 11.61
N CYS A 304 6.17 1.84 10.36
CA CYS A 304 6.08 3.17 9.76
C CYS A 304 5.17 4.13 10.55
N PHE A 305 4.16 3.62 11.25
CA PHE A 305 3.24 4.45 12.02
C PHE A 305 3.93 5.28 13.11
N GLN A 306 5.00 4.74 13.73
CA GLN A 306 5.74 5.44 14.76
C GLN A 306 6.54 6.66 14.25
N PHE A 307 6.73 6.75 12.93
CA PHE A 307 7.55 7.77 12.29
C PHE A 307 6.78 8.55 11.21
N TRP A 308 5.46 8.33 11.11
CA TRP A 308 4.66 8.90 10.03
C TRP A 308 4.09 10.26 10.40
N ASP A 309 4.54 11.28 9.68
CA ASP A 309 4.02 12.64 9.68
C ASP A 309 3.15 12.89 8.43
N THR A 310 1.84 13.06 8.62
CA THR A 310 0.87 13.26 7.53
C THR A 310 0.94 14.66 6.92
N GLN A 311 1.54 15.66 7.60
CA GLN A 311 1.75 17.00 7.01
C GLN A 311 2.74 16.92 5.87
N ALA A 312 3.81 16.14 6.02
CA ALA A 312 4.80 15.92 4.97
C ALA A 312 4.26 15.09 3.80
N MET A 313 3.34 14.14 4.08
CA MET A 313 2.76 13.25 3.06
C MET A 313 1.61 13.87 2.28
N GLY A 314 1.02 14.95 2.76
CA GLY A 314 -0.19 15.54 2.20
C GLY A 314 -1.48 14.88 2.69
N ARG A 315 -2.60 15.63 2.60
CA ARG A 315 -3.91 15.21 3.10
C ARG A 315 -4.45 14.00 2.35
N GLY A 316 -4.97 13.04 3.09
CA GLY A 316 -5.64 11.87 2.53
C GLY A 316 -4.68 10.86 1.88
N SER A 317 -3.37 10.95 2.15
CA SER A 317 -2.45 9.89 1.76
C SER A 317 -2.84 8.59 2.45
N ALA A 318 -3.00 7.55 1.62
CA ALA A 318 -3.25 6.22 2.12
C ALA A 318 -2.04 5.77 2.97
N ARG A 319 -2.32 4.88 3.93
CA ARG A 319 -1.29 4.20 4.74
C ARG A 319 -0.14 3.72 3.85
N PRO A 320 1.12 4.04 4.16
CA PRO A 320 2.25 3.53 3.42
C PRO A 320 2.48 2.05 3.75
N GLU A 321 2.17 1.17 2.82
CA GLU A 321 2.48 -0.26 2.95
C GLU A 321 3.91 -0.58 2.52
N HIS A 322 4.54 0.31 1.73
CA HIS A 322 5.85 0.10 1.11
C HIS A 322 6.65 1.39 1.02
N VAL A 323 7.98 1.23 1.06
CA VAL A 323 8.94 2.34 0.86
C VAL A 323 8.98 2.83 -0.59
N HIS A 324 8.42 2.08 -1.54
CA HIS A 324 8.58 2.27 -3.00
C HIS A 324 10.05 2.27 -3.45
N ASN A 325 10.90 1.57 -2.71
CA ASN A 325 12.29 1.27 -3.03
C ASN A 325 12.65 -0.09 -2.41
N GLU A 326 12.78 -1.11 -3.24
CA GLU A 326 12.95 -2.50 -2.78
C GLU A 326 14.28 -2.74 -2.04
N LEU A 327 15.34 -2.02 -2.41
CA LEU A 327 16.64 -2.17 -1.72
C LEU A 327 16.56 -1.62 -0.30
N ILE A 328 16.02 -0.40 -0.15
CA ILE A 328 15.85 0.25 1.14
C ILE A 328 14.85 -0.52 2.00
N GLN A 329 13.78 -1.02 1.39
CA GLN A 329 12.82 -1.85 2.10
C GLN A 329 13.45 -3.15 2.61
N THR A 330 14.32 -3.78 1.81
CA THR A 330 15.08 -4.96 2.27
C THR A 330 15.99 -4.62 3.45
N VAL A 331 16.63 -3.45 3.44
CA VAL A 331 17.46 -2.99 4.57
C VAL A 331 16.61 -2.77 5.83
N CYS A 332 15.45 -2.14 5.71
CA CYS A 332 14.53 -1.90 6.81
C CYS A 332 13.99 -3.22 7.41
N GLU A 333 13.49 -4.12 6.56
CA GLU A 333 12.81 -5.34 7.00
C GLU A 333 13.75 -6.46 7.44
N TYR A 334 14.94 -6.59 6.79
CA TYR A 334 15.87 -7.70 7.02
C TYR A 334 17.23 -7.26 7.61
N GLY A 335 17.41 -5.97 7.88
CA GLY A 335 18.58 -5.39 8.52
C GLY A 335 19.86 -5.45 7.70
N ALA A 336 20.96 -5.06 8.32
CA ALA A 336 22.29 -5.08 7.70
C ALA A 336 22.71 -6.50 7.29
N VAL A 337 22.32 -7.54 8.04
CA VAL A 337 22.60 -8.94 7.71
C VAL A 337 21.89 -9.34 6.42
N GLY A 338 20.58 -9.12 6.33
CA GLY A 338 19.82 -9.45 5.12
C GLY A 338 20.26 -8.65 3.89
N ALA A 339 20.51 -7.35 4.05
CA ALA A 339 21.04 -6.49 2.99
C ALA A 339 22.43 -6.95 2.52
N GLY A 340 23.33 -7.29 3.46
CA GLY A 340 24.66 -7.83 3.13
C GLY A 340 24.59 -9.14 2.37
N LEU A 341 23.73 -10.07 2.78
CA LEU A 341 23.50 -11.33 2.06
C LEU A 341 22.95 -11.10 0.65
N LEU A 342 22.01 -10.16 0.49
CA LEU A 342 21.46 -9.78 -0.81
C LEU A 342 22.54 -9.18 -1.72
N VAL A 343 23.38 -8.29 -1.21
CA VAL A 343 24.47 -7.67 -1.96
C VAL A 343 25.49 -8.75 -2.40
N ILE A 344 25.92 -9.64 -1.49
CA ILE A 344 26.82 -10.74 -1.81
C ILE A 344 26.24 -11.63 -2.93
N PHE A 345 24.95 -11.97 -2.82
CA PHE A 345 24.27 -12.78 -3.83
C PHE A 345 24.21 -12.07 -5.18
N LEU A 346 23.75 -10.80 -5.23
CA LEU A 346 23.62 -10.04 -6.48
C LEU A 346 24.96 -9.76 -7.14
N VAL A 347 26.01 -9.41 -6.37
CA VAL A 347 27.38 -9.25 -6.88
C VAL A 347 27.87 -10.56 -7.46
N GLY A 348 27.61 -11.68 -6.79
CA GLY A 348 27.91 -13.00 -7.32
C GLY A 348 27.20 -13.30 -8.64
N VAL A 349 25.93 -13.01 -8.75
CA VAL A 349 25.14 -13.15 -10.00
C VAL A 349 25.78 -12.32 -11.11
N VAL A 350 26.12 -11.06 -10.86
CA VAL A 350 26.73 -10.15 -11.85
C VAL A 350 28.09 -10.68 -12.30
N ILE A 351 28.96 -11.07 -11.36
CA ILE A 351 30.30 -11.63 -11.67
C ILE A 351 30.18 -12.89 -12.52
N VAL A 352 29.30 -13.82 -12.13
CA VAL A 352 29.09 -15.07 -12.88
C VAL A 352 28.50 -14.78 -14.27
N ALA A 353 27.53 -13.88 -14.38
CA ALA A 353 26.94 -13.52 -15.64
C ALA A 353 27.95 -12.88 -16.60
N ILE A 354 28.73 -11.90 -16.15
CA ILE A 354 29.76 -11.21 -16.94
C ILE A 354 30.88 -12.20 -17.31
N SER A 355 31.38 -13.03 -16.37
CA SER A 355 32.42 -13.98 -16.65
C SER A 355 32.03 -14.99 -17.74
N ARG A 356 30.77 -15.42 -17.78
CA ARG A 356 30.23 -16.33 -18.80
C ARG A 356 30.07 -15.67 -20.17
N VAL A 357 29.76 -14.39 -20.22
CA VAL A 357 29.77 -13.62 -21.47
C VAL A 357 31.19 -13.36 -21.94
N ALA A 358 32.11 -13.06 -21.00
CA ALA A 358 33.51 -12.73 -21.29
C ALA A 358 34.38 -13.94 -21.63
N SER A 359 34.19 -15.10 -21.03
CA SER A 359 35.03 -16.31 -21.22
C SER A 359 34.81 -17.02 -22.55
N ARG A 360 33.98 -16.47 -23.42
CA ARG A 360 33.71 -17.05 -24.72
C ARG A 360 34.92 -16.92 -25.66
N ALA A 361 35.31 -18.04 -26.30
CA ALA A 361 36.40 -18.00 -27.26
C ALA A 361 36.03 -17.17 -28.51
N PRO A 362 36.97 -16.36 -29.04
CA PRO A 362 36.76 -15.59 -30.27
C PRO A 362 36.34 -16.53 -31.43
N GLY A 363 35.43 -16.07 -32.30
CA GLY A 363 35.01 -16.85 -33.48
C GLY A 363 33.87 -17.85 -33.26
N LEU A 364 33.50 -18.19 -32.01
CA LEU A 364 32.36 -19.09 -31.75
C LEU A 364 31.03 -18.31 -31.92
N ARG A 365 30.11 -18.83 -32.75
CA ARG A 365 28.77 -18.27 -32.93
C ARG A 365 27.97 -18.30 -31.63
N ALA A 366 27.16 -17.25 -31.38
CA ALA A 366 26.27 -17.18 -30.23
C ALA A 366 25.37 -18.42 -30.13
N THR A 367 25.25 -18.95 -28.91
CA THR A 367 24.36 -20.05 -28.61
C THR A 367 23.04 -19.51 -28.11
N PHE A 368 22.00 -20.35 -28.11
CA PHE A 368 20.70 -19.96 -27.51
C PHE A 368 20.85 -19.60 -26.02
N SER A 369 21.78 -20.22 -25.32
CA SER A 369 22.11 -19.89 -23.94
C SER A 369 22.68 -18.48 -23.75
N ASP A 370 23.42 -17.96 -24.74
CA ASP A 370 23.96 -16.60 -24.68
C ASP A 370 22.85 -15.54 -24.83
N SER A 371 21.82 -15.83 -25.64
CA SER A 371 20.64 -14.97 -25.75
C SER A 371 19.94 -14.79 -24.39
N TRP A 372 19.74 -15.89 -23.65
CA TRP A 372 19.17 -15.87 -22.32
C TRP A 372 20.01 -15.05 -21.34
N ARG A 373 21.34 -15.22 -21.35
CA ARG A 373 22.24 -14.46 -20.45
C ARG A 373 22.17 -12.97 -20.71
N ILE A 374 22.28 -12.56 -21.98
CA ILE A 374 22.24 -11.15 -22.36
C ILE A 374 20.89 -10.55 -21.98
N GLY A 375 19.79 -11.23 -22.30
CA GLY A 375 18.44 -10.77 -21.94
C GLY A 375 18.20 -10.78 -20.44
N GLY A 376 18.70 -11.78 -19.73
CA GLY A 376 18.59 -11.88 -18.28
C GLY A 376 19.33 -10.76 -17.54
N ILE A 377 20.54 -10.42 -17.97
CA ILE A 377 21.30 -9.29 -17.39
C ILE A 377 20.58 -7.96 -17.70
N ALA A 378 20.16 -7.75 -18.94
CA ALA A 378 19.44 -6.54 -19.32
C ALA A 378 18.11 -6.39 -18.56
N GLY A 379 17.35 -7.48 -18.44
CA GLY A 379 16.11 -7.53 -17.67
C GLY A 379 16.34 -7.26 -16.19
N LEU A 380 17.41 -7.84 -15.60
CA LEU A 380 17.76 -7.62 -14.19
C LEU A 380 18.11 -6.16 -13.90
N VAL A 381 18.95 -5.55 -14.74
CA VAL A 381 19.30 -4.12 -14.63
C VAL A 381 18.08 -3.24 -14.76
N GLY A 382 17.19 -3.51 -15.72
CA GLY A 382 15.96 -2.78 -15.91
C GLY A 382 15.01 -2.89 -14.71
N LEU A 383 14.82 -4.10 -14.16
CA LEU A 383 14.02 -4.33 -12.96
C LEU A 383 14.58 -3.59 -11.74
N PHE A 384 15.89 -3.70 -11.49
CA PHE A 384 16.51 -3.01 -10.35
C PHE A 384 16.46 -1.49 -10.51
N ALA A 385 16.61 -0.96 -11.71
CA ALA A 385 16.46 0.47 -11.94
C ALA A 385 15.03 0.95 -11.61
N GLN A 386 14.01 0.17 -12.00
CA GLN A 386 12.62 0.49 -11.67
C GLN A 386 12.30 0.27 -10.19
N SER A 387 12.87 -0.75 -9.54
CA SER A 387 12.60 -1.10 -8.14
C SER A 387 13.02 -0.03 -7.13
N ASN A 388 13.79 0.98 -7.57
CA ASN A 388 14.07 2.19 -6.77
C ASN A 388 12.88 3.18 -6.73
N PHE A 389 11.83 2.93 -7.51
CA PHE A 389 10.68 3.79 -7.63
C PHE A 389 9.35 3.10 -7.31
N GLU A 390 9.36 1.77 -7.13
CA GLU A 390 8.15 0.98 -6.90
C GLU A 390 8.44 -0.35 -6.19
N GLY A 391 7.48 -0.83 -5.37
CA GLY A 391 7.51 -2.12 -4.69
C GLY A 391 7.09 -3.28 -5.61
N ILE A 392 7.93 -3.65 -6.57
CA ILE A 392 7.57 -4.57 -7.66
C ILE A 392 7.61 -6.05 -7.28
N PHE A 393 8.33 -6.42 -6.20
CA PHE A 393 8.52 -7.83 -5.80
C PHE A 393 7.48 -8.32 -4.78
N ARG A 394 6.42 -7.53 -4.54
CA ARG A 394 5.37 -7.81 -3.56
C ARG A 394 4.22 -8.67 -4.08
N ILE A 395 4.21 -8.95 -5.38
CA ILE A 395 3.21 -9.77 -6.06
C ILE A 395 3.89 -10.87 -6.87
N PRO A 396 3.22 -12.01 -7.13
CA PRO A 396 3.83 -13.17 -7.82
C PRO A 396 4.54 -12.83 -9.12
N PRO A 397 3.98 -12.04 -10.06
CA PRO A 397 4.68 -11.74 -11.32
C PRO A 397 6.06 -11.10 -11.10
N GLY A 398 6.18 -10.17 -10.14
CA GLY A 398 7.44 -9.48 -9.86
C GLY A 398 8.52 -10.43 -9.30
N ALA A 399 8.16 -11.26 -8.33
CA ALA A 399 9.06 -12.26 -7.75
C ALA A 399 9.50 -13.32 -8.79
N ILE A 400 8.57 -13.78 -9.63
CA ILE A 400 8.85 -14.72 -10.71
C ILE A 400 9.80 -14.10 -11.73
N LEU A 401 9.60 -12.84 -12.11
CA LEU A 401 10.46 -12.11 -13.04
C LEU A 401 11.85 -11.88 -12.50
N LEU A 402 12.00 -11.61 -11.20
CA LEU A 402 13.30 -11.56 -10.55
C LEU A 402 14.03 -12.92 -10.66
N GLY A 403 13.34 -14.00 -10.27
CA GLY A 403 13.87 -15.37 -10.40
C GLY A 403 14.21 -15.72 -11.85
N LEU A 404 13.40 -15.31 -12.82
CA LEU A 404 13.62 -15.48 -14.25
C LEU A 404 14.89 -14.75 -14.73
N CYS A 405 15.04 -13.47 -14.40
CA CYS A 405 16.21 -12.69 -14.82
C CYS A 405 17.50 -13.23 -14.21
N ILE A 406 17.51 -13.60 -12.94
CA ILE A 406 18.66 -14.24 -12.27
C ILE A 406 18.99 -15.58 -12.93
N ALA A 407 18.00 -16.43 -13.16
CA ALA A 407 18.18 -17.73 -13.78
C ALA A 407 18.72 -17.61 -15.22
N ALA A 408 18.19 -16.66 -15.98
CA ALA A 408 18.61 -16.39 -17.34
C ALA A 408 20.04 -15.81 -17.38
N ALA A 409 20.37 -14.84 -16.53
CA ALA A 409 21.72 -14.27 -16.42
C ALA A 409 22.77 -15.33 -16.05
N CYS A 410 22.42 -16.24 -15.15
CA CYS A 410 23.28 -17.34 -14.70
C CYS A 410 23.12 -18.62 -15.54
N PHE A 411 22.49 -18.58 -16.71
CA PHE A 411 22.18 -19.76 -17.51
C PHE A 411 23.44 -20.60 -17.77
N PRO A 412 23.45 -21.92 -17.48
CA PRO A 412 24.67 -22.73 -17.53
C PRO A 412 25.27 -22.88 -18.94
N SER A 413 26.58 -22.99 -19.01
CA SER A 413 27.30 -23.28 -20.28
C SER A 413 27.42 -24.77 -20.51
N ILE A 414 27.03 -25.21 -21.71
CA ILE A 414 27.09 -26.62 -22.12
C ILE A 414 28.56 -27.14 -22.22
N GLN A 415 29.55 -26.25 -22.29
CA GLN A 415 30.93 -26.59 -22.63
C GLN A 415 31.85 -27.01 -21.46
N ASN A 416 31.47 -26.78 -20.20
CA ASN A 416 32.38 -27.09 -19.08
C ASN A 416 32.22 -28.56 -18.64
N ARG A 417 33.14 -29.42 -19.13
CA ARG A 417 33.10 -30.87 -18.95
C ARG A 417 33.76 -31.40 -17.65
N ASN A 418 34.55 -30.60 -16.92
CA ASN A 418 35.35 -31.06 -15.79
C ASN A 418 34.94 -30.37 -14.48
N GLY A 419 34.05 -30.97 -13.68
CA GLY A 419 33.67 -30.41 -12.39
C GLY A 419 33.48 -31.45 -11.29
N SER A 420 34.38 -31.46 -10.30
CA SER A 420 34.27 -32.30 -9.08
C SER A 420 33.17 -31.84 -8.11
N THR A 421 32.58 -30.65 -8.31
CA THR A 421 31.54 -30.03 -7.45
C THR A 421 30.11 -30.40 -7.86
N ARG A 422 29.97 -31.33 -8.84
CA ARG A 422 28.66 -31.70 -9.43
C ARG A 422 27.62 -32.16 -8.40
N HIS A 423 28.03 -33.09 -7.54
CA HIS A 423 27.10 -33.74 -6.62
C HIS A 423 26.57 -32.77 -5.55
N LEU A 424 27.41 -31.91 -4.99
CA LEU A 424 26.98 -30.96 -3.95
C LEU A 424 25.97 -29.92 -4.46
N SER A 425 26.29 -29.27 -5.60
CA SER A 425 25.38 -28.25 -6.18
C SER A 425 24.05 -28.86 -6.61
N ASN A 426 24.05 -30.08 -7.19
CA ASN A 426 22.80 -30.74 -7.57
C ASN A 426 22.00 -31.22 -6.36
N GLY A 427 22.68 -31.75 -5.34
CA GLY A 427 22.05 -32.17 -4.09
C GLY A 427 21.34 -31.00 -3.39
N VAL A 428 22.04 -29.88 -3.22
CA VAL A 428 21.48 -28.67 -2.60
C VAL A 428 20.28 -28.10 -3.42
N THR A 429 20.44 -28.01 -4.75
CA THR A 429 19.35 -27.53 -5.63
C THR A 429 18.16 -28.47 -5.61
N SER A 430 18.36 -29.79 -5.55
CA SER A 430 17.27 -30.77 -5.48
C SER A 430 16.56 -30.73 -4.13
N LEU A 431 17.29 -30.57 -3.02
CA LEU A 431 16.71 -30.41 -1.70
C LEU A 431 15.85 -29.12 -1.64
N ALA A 432 16.39 -28.01 -2.15
CA ALA A 432 15.61 -26.77 -2.29
C ALA A 432 14.35 -26.99 -3.12
N GLY A 433 14.45 -27.70 -4.25
CA GLY A 433 13.31 -28.02 -5.10
C GLY A 433 12.22 -28.85 -4.42
N ILE A 434 12.62 -29.81 -3.58
CA ILE A 434 11.68 -30.60 -2.77
C ILE A 434 10.97 -29.71 -1.74
N GLY A 435 11.72 -28.86 -1.02
CA GLY A 435 11.17 -27.92 -0.05
C GLY A 435 10.20 -26.92 -0.69
N VAL A 436 10.58 -26.34 -1.84
CA VAL A 436 9.74 -25.44 -2.62
C VAL A 436 8.48 -26.15 -3.13
N PHE A 437 8.62 -27.38 -3.65
CA PHE A 437 7.47 -28.18 -4.04
C PHE A 437 6.49 -28.39 -2.87
N ALA A 438 6.99 -28.85 -1.73
CA ALA A 438 6.14 -29.10 -0.57
C ALA A 438 5.42 -27.84 -0.09
N LEU A 439 6.13 -26.71 0.01
CA LEU A 439 5.57 -25.43 0.41
C LEU A 439 4.50 -24.95 -0.58
N LEU A 440 4.84 -24.89 -1.87
CA LEU A 440 3.91 -24.40 -2.90
C LEU A 440 2.74 -25.35 -3.14
N ALA A 441 2.91 -26.66 -2.98
CA ALA A 441 1.81 -27.62 -3.07
C ALA A 441 0.82 -27.45 -1.91
N LEU A 442 1.32 -27.34 -0.66
CA LEU A 442 0.49 -27.16 0.53
C LEU A 442 -0.33 -25.87 0.46
N PHE A 443 0.36 -24.73 0.27
CA PHE A 443 -0.32 -23.43 0.23
C PHE A 443 -1.07 -23.22 -1.08
N GLY A 444 -0.59 -23.76 -2.18
CA GLY A 444 -1.27 -23.75 -3.46
C GLY A 444 -2.60 -24.49 -3.43
N TRP A 445 -2.65 -25.66 -2.77
CA TRP A 445 -3.89 -26.41 -2.55
C TRP A 445 -4.89 -25.59 -1.73
N LYS A 446 -4.48 -25.08 -0.55
CA LYS A 446 -5.32 -24.21 0.29
C LYS A 446 -5.79 -22.98 -0.47
N GLY A 447 -4.89 -22.27 -1.14
CA GLY A 447 -5.21 -21.07 -1.91
C GLY A 447 -6.15 -21.35 -3.08
N SER A 448 -6.00 -22.48 -3.77
CA SER A 448 -6.88 -22.86 -4.89
C SER A 448 -8.30 -23.15 -4.41
N LEU A 449 -8.45 -23.85 -3.28
CA LEU A 449 -9.75 -24.08 -2.67
C LEU A 449 -10.39 -22.77 -2.19
N ALA A 450 -9.62 -21.91 -1.52
CA ALA A 450 -10.10 -20.60 -1.08
C ALA A 450 -10.46 -19.70 -2.27
N SER A 451 -9.64 -19.68 -3.33
CA SER A 451 -9.94 -18.93 -4.56
C SER A 451 -11.26 -19.36 -5.20
N ALA A 452 -11.54 -20.66 -5.26
CA ALA A 452 -12.78 -21.17 -5.84
C ALA A 452 -14.03 -20.63 -5.11
N LYS A 453 -13.93 -20.35 -3.82
CA LYS A 453 -15.02 -19.79 -2.99
C LYS A 453 -15.06 -18.25 -3.04
N LEU A 454 -13.91 -17.63 -2.93
CA LEU A 454 -13.79 -16.18 -2.80
C LEU A 454 -13.88 -15.43 -4.14
N TRP A 455 -13.35 -16.03 -5.23
CA TRP A 455 -13.26 -15.35 -6.53
C TRP A 455 -14.60 -14.76 -7.01
N PRO A 456 -15.73 -15.48 -6.98
CA PRO A 456 -17.02 -14.93 -7.40
C PRO A 456 -17.48 -13.73 -6.55
N ALA A 457 -17.13 -13.74 -5.27
CA ALA A 457 -17.52 -12.67 -4.34
C ALA A 457 -16.73 -11.36 -4.55
N TYR A 458 -15.50 -11.47 -5.06
CA TYR A 458 -14.61 -10.30 -5.22
C TYR A 458 -14.53 -9.78 -6.65
N PHE A 459 -14.63 -10.65 -7.66
CA PHE A 459 -14.31 -10.32 -9.06
C PHE A 459 -15.46 -10.60 -10.03
N SER A 460 -16.68 -10.75 -9.55
CA SER A 460 -17.88 -10.80 -10.38
C SER A 460 -18.17 -9.43 -10.98
N HIS A 461 -18.54 -9.39 -12.26
CA HIS A 461 -18.99 -8.15 -12.94
C HIS A 461 -20.23 -7.55 -12.27
N ILE A 462 -21.09 -8.39 -11.71
CA ILE A 462 -22.22 -7.98 -10.89
C ILE A 462 -21.88 -8.42 -9.46
N PRO A 463 -21.59 -7.49 -8.55
CA PRO A 463 -21.27 -7.84 -7.18
C PRO A 463 -22.45 -8.59 -6.53
N PRO A 464 -22.24 -9.76 -5.94
CA PRO A 464 -23.29 -10.47 -5.20
C PRO A 464 -23.71 -9.65 -3.98
N GLY A 465 -24.91 -9.93 -3.47
CA GLY A 465 -25.43 -9.31 -2.24
C GLY A 465 -24.51 -9.54 -1.04
N LEU A 466 -24.67 -8.70 0.00
CA LEU A 466 -23.80 -8.73 1.18
C LEU A 466 -23.77 -10.08 1.88
N GLU A 467 -24.93 -10.76 2.01
CA GLU A 467 -25.05 -12.09 2.60
C GLU A 467 -24.26 -13.14 1.81
N THR A 468 -24.42 -13.17 0.49
CA THR A 468 -23.69 -14.11 -0.38
C THR A 468 -22.18 -13.88 -0.26
N ARG A 469 -21.74 -12.61 -0.17
CA ARG A 469 -20.33 -12.28 0.05
C ARG A 469 -19.85 -12.74 1.42
N ALA A 470 -20.62 -12.49 2.48
CA ALA A 470 -20.29 -12.92 3.84
C ALA A 470 -20.19 -14.45 3.94
N SER A 471 -21.10 -15.18 3.29
CA SER A 471 -21.05 -16.65 3.19
C SER A 471 -19.79 -17.12 2.47
N ALA A 472 -19.45 -16.54 1.30
CA ALA A 472 -18.26 -16.90 0.56
C ALA A 472 -16.97 -16.62 1.36
N VAL A 473 -16.91 -15.50 2.09
CA VAL A 473 -15.79 -15.18 2.97
C VAL A 473 -15.71 -16.16 4.15
N SER A 474 -16.85 -16.60 4.70
CA SER A 474 -16.89 -17.63 5.77
C SER A 474 -16.33 -18.96 5.29
N GLU A 475 -16.68 -19.40 4.08
CA GLU A 475 -16.08 -20.59 3.47
C GLU A 475 -14.57 -20.42 3.23
N GLY A 476 -14.15 -19.23 2.81
CA GLY A 476 -12.73 -18.89 2.65
C GLY A 476 -11.95 -18.96 3.96
N ILE A 477 -12.49 -18.42 5.04
CA ILE A 477 -11.91 -18.48 6.39
C ILE A 477 -11.80 -19.93 6.89
N ALA A 478 -12.79 -20.77 6.63
CA ALA A 478 -12.75 -22.18 7.01
C ALA A 478 -11.60 -22.96 6.33
N ILE A 479 -11.22 -22.55 5.11
CA ILE A 479 -10.10 -23.15 4.37
C ILE A 479 -8.76 -22.53 4.79
N TRP A 480 -8.71 -21.20 4.89
CA TRP A 480 -7.49 -20.46 5.22
C TRP A 480 -7.85 -19.25 6.10
N PRO A 481 -7.70 -19.38 7.43
CA PRO A 481 -8.06 -18.32 8.38
C PRO A 481 -7.02 -17.17 8.34
N LEU A 482 -7.29 -16.19 7.51
CA LEU A 482 -6.46 -14.98 7.34
C LEU A 482 -7.10 -13.80 8.07
N GLY A 483 -6.28 -12.95 8.70
CA GLY A 483 -6.75 -11.74 9.39
C GLY A 483 -7.47 -10.79 8.43
N SER A 484 -6.99 -10.68 7.19
CA SER A 484 -7.61 -9.89 6.13
C SER A 484 -9.03 -10.37 5.78
N LEU A 485 -9.30 -11.68 5.81
CA LEU A 485 -10.63 -12.22 5.55
C LEU A 485 -11.58 -12.00 6.73
N HIS A 486 -11.11 -12.12 7.96
CA HIS A 486 -11.89 -11.77 9.15
C HIS A 486 -12.28 -10.30 9.13
N ARG A 487 -11.34 -9.39 8.88
CA ARG A 487 -11.64 -7.95 8.73
C ARG A 487 -12.69 -7.69 7.64
N GLU A 488 -12.58 -8.34 6.50
CA GLU A 488 -13.53 -8.20 5.39
C GLU A 488 -14.94 -8.66 5.80
N ARG A 489 -15.07 -9.84 6.46
CA ARG A 489 -16.36 -10.35 6.90
C ARG A 489 -16.98 -9.46 7.97
N GLY A 490 -16.18 -8.99 8.93
CA GLY A 490 -16.63 -8.03 9.93
C GLY A 490 -17.17 -6.74 9.29
N GLY A 491 -16.49 -6.21 8.27
CA GLY A 491 -16.96 -5.06 7.50
C GLY A 491 -18.26 -5.34 6.70
N LEU A 492 -18.46 -6.57 6.23
CA LEU A 492 -19.72 -6.97 5.60
C LEU A 492 -20.88 -7.03 6.60
N TYR A 493 -20.69 -7.64 7.78
CA TYR A 493 -21.70 -7.65 8.84
C TYR A 493 -22.06 -6.24 9.31
N GLN A 494 -21.07 -5.35 9.46
CA GLN A 494 -21.32 -3.94 9.78
C GLN A 494 -22.19 -3.24 8.72
N LYS A 495 -21.93 -3.50 7.43
CA LYS A 495 -22.74 -2.97 6.33
C LYS A 495 -24.15 -3.55 6.33
N MET A 496 -24.30 -4.84 6.61
CA MET A 496 -25.61 -5.48 6.74
C MET A 496 -26.40 -4.85 7.90
N ALA A 497 -25.78 -4.69 9.08
CA ALA A 497 -26.38 -4.02 10.22
C ALA A 497 -26.90 -2.61 9.87
N SER A 498 -26.16 -1.85 9.06
CA SER A 498 -26.59 -0.51 8.63
C SER A 498 -27.80 -0.50 7.70
N GLN A 499 -28.20 -1.65 7.14
CA GLN A 499 -29.37 -1.82 6.25
C GLN A 499 -30.58 -2.44 6.96
N CYS A 500 -30.39 -2.99 8.15
CA CYS A 500 -31.45 -3.61 8.94
C CYS A 500 -32.27 -2.55 9.69
N THR A 501 -33.53 -2.86 9.94
CA THR A 501 -34.47 -2.01 10.69
C THR A 501 -34.80 -2.57 12.08
N SER A 502 -34.55 -3.85 12.31
CA SER A 502 -34.78 -4.54 13.59
C SER A 502 -33.58 -4.32 14.51
N THR A 503 -33.81 -3.82 15.71
CA THR A 503 -32.77 -3.56 16.73
C THR A 503 -32.04 -4.83 17.13
N ASP A 504 -32.77 -5.96 17.27
CA ASP A 504 -32.18 -7.24 17.68
C ASP A 504 -31.25 -7.79 16.59
N GLU A 505 -31.67 -7.72 15.32
CA GLU A 505 -30.86 -8.14 14.17
C GLU A 505 -29.62 -7.26 14.00
N VAL A 506 -29.77 -5.95 14.21
CA VAL A 506 -28.63 -4.99 14.20
C VAL A 506 -27.61 -5.40 15.27
N SER A 507 -28.07 -5.64 16.50
CA SER A 507 -27.18 -6.02 17.61
C SER A 507 -26.46 -7.34 17.34
N GLU A 508 -27.14 -8.38 16.82
CA GLU A 508 -26.54 -9.64 16.44
C GLU A 508 -25.45 -9.49 15.37
N LEU A 509 -25.72 -8.72 14.31
CA LEU A 509 -24.76 -8.45 13.24
C LEU A 509 -23.54 -7.68 13.73
N LEU A 510 -23.72 -6.70 14.65
CA LEU A 510 -22.62 -5.95 15.24
C LEU A 510 -21.75 -6.83 16.14
N GLU A 511 -22.32 -7.76 16.90
CA GLU A 511 -21.54 -8.73 17.71
C GLU A 511 -20.75 -9.70 16.82
N LEU A 512 -21.35 -10.21 15.73
CA LEU A 512 -20.63 -11.02 14.74
C LEU A 512 -19.47 -10.25 14.10
N ALA A 513 -19.70 -8.98 13.76
CA ALA A 513 -18.64 -8.09 13.24
C ALA A 513 -17.52 -7.91 14.27
N LEU A 514 -17.87 -7.69 15.54
CA LEU A 514 -16.90 -7.51 16.63
C LEU A 514 -16.03 -8.74 16.83
N LEU A 515 -16.61 -9.94 16.80
CA LEU A 515 -15.86 -11.20 16.87
C LEU A 515 -14.82 -11.31 15.76
N ASP A 516 -15.18 -10.89 14.55
CA ASP A 516 -14.28 -10.92 13.40
C ASP A 516 -13.17 -9.89 13.50
N PHE A 517 -13.45 -8.64 13.92
CA PHE A 517 -12.40 -7.65 14.12
C PHE A 517 -11.43 -8.05 15.24
N ARG A 518 -11.93 -8.63 16.33
CA ARG A 518 -11.08 -9.17 17.40
C ARG A 518 -10.20 -10.31 16.89
N LYS A 519 -10.76 -11.20 16.04
CA LYS A 519 -9.97 -12.29 15.45
C LYS A 519 -8.93 -11.76 14.47
N ALA A 520 -9.26 -10.72 13.69
CA ALA A 520 -8.30 -10.05 12.83
C ALA A 520 -7.16 -9.39 13.66
N GLU A 521 -7.47 -8.79 14.80
CA GLU A 521 -6.49 -8.21 15.73
C GLU A 521 -5.56 -9.27 16.35
N GLU A 522 -6.10 -10.44 16.73
CA GLU A 522 -5.27 -11.57 17.20
C GLU A 522 -4.26 -12.02 16.13
N LEU A 523 -4.67 -12.05 14.86
CA LEU A 523 -3.83 -12.48 13.74
C LEU A 523 -2.86 -11.41 13.25
N ASN A 524 -3.19 -10.13 13.44
CA ASN A 524 -2.33 -8.99 13.17
C ASN A 524 -2.55 -7.89 14.21
N PRO A 525 -1.84 -7.94 15.35
CA PRO A 525 -2.02 -6.99 16.45
C PRO A 525 -1.41 -5.60 16.20
N TYR A 526 -0.73 -5.41 15.08
CA TYR A 526 -0.07 -4.15 14.69
C TYR A 526 -0.86 -3.35 13.65
N ASP A 527 -2.03 -3.83 13.22
CA ASP A 527 -2.90 -3.07 12.33
C ASP A 527 -3.92 -2.26 13.15
N PRO A 528 -3.79 -0.93 13.22
CA PRO A 528 -4.71 -0.09 13.99
C PRO A 528 -6.16 -0.16 13.48
N GLU A 529 -6.37 -0.51 12.22
CA GLU A 529 -7.70 -0.65 11.61
C GLU A 529 -8.56 -1.71 12.32
N HIS A 530 -7.93 -2.77 12.86
CA HIS A 530 -8.63 -3.82 13.60
C HIS A 530 -9.16 -3.30 14.93
N ALA A 531 -8.31 -2.58 15.68
CA ALA A 531 -8.69 -1.97 16.95
C ALA A 531 -9.72 -0.84 16.75
N ILE A 532 -9.57 -0.01 15.70
CA ILE A 532 -10.55 1.02 15.32
C ILE A 532 -11.90 0.38 15.00
N GLY A 533 -11.90 -0.69 14.19
CA GLY A 533 -13.12 -1.43 13.85
C GLY A 533 -13.83 -1.97 15.08
N SER A 534 -13.08 -2.62 15.99
CA SER A 534 -13.61 -3.09 17.28
C SER A 534 -14.16 -1.94 18.12
N ALA A 535 -13.47 -0.81 18.20
CA ALA A 535 -13.89 0.34 19.01
C ALA A 535 -15.19 0.97 18.49
N ILE A 536 -15.34 1.12 17.17
CA ILE A 536 -16.57 1.66 16.56
C ILE A 536 -17.75 0.73 16.86
N LEU A 537 -17.58 -0.59 16.75
CA LEU A 537 -18.61 -1.58 17.02
C LEU A 537 -19.00 -1.60 18.49
N LEU A 538 -18.02 -1.55 19.40
CA LEU A 538 -18.25 -1.48 20.84
C LEU A 538 -19.02 -0.20 21.23
N SER A 539 -18.68 0.93 20.60
CA SER A 539 -19.41 2.18 20.78
C SER A 539 -20.87 2.08 20.29
N ALA A 540 -21.10 1.37 19.18
CA ALA A 540 -22.45 1.15 18.64
C ALA A 540 -23.28 0.15 19.46
N LEU A 541 -22.63 -0.66 20.30
CA LEU A 541 -23.23 -1.63 21.23
C LEU A 541 -23.35 -1.07 22.66
N ASP A 542 -23.12 0.23 22.87
CA ASP A 542 -23.15 0.92 24.17
C ASP A 542 -22.17 0.31 25.21
N ARG A 543 -21.08 -0.31 24.72
CA ARG A 543 -20.01 -0.89 25.55
C ARG A 543 -18.86 0.10 25.70
N ASP A 544 -19.15 1.27 26.29
CA ASP A 544 -18.28 2.45 26.30
C ASP A 544 -16.86 2.18 26.83
N LYS A 545 -16.73 1.51 27.98
CA LYS A 545 -15.42 1.24 28.57
C LYS A 545 -14.51 0.39 27.67
N GLU A 546 -15.11 -0.61 27.01
CA GLU A 546 -14.36 -1.45 26.07
C GLU A 546 -14.03 -0.68 24.81
N ALA A 547 -14.93 0.19 24.33
CA ALA A 547 -14.68 1.06 23.18
C ALA A 547 -13.49 2.00 23.44
N GLU A 548 -13.46 2.66 24.60
CA GLU A 548 -12.34 3.52 25.02
C GLU A 548 -11.00 2.76 25.06
N ILE A 549 -10.99 1.53 25.61
CA ILE A 549 -9.80 0.68 25.62
C ILE A 549 -9.34 0.35 24.19
N ALA A 550 -10.27 0.02 23.31
CA ALA A 550 -9.94 -0.33 21.92
C ALA A 550 -9.44 0.90 21.12
N PHE A 551 -10.03 2.10 21.30
CA PHE A 551 -9.51 3.33 20.71
C PHE A 551 -8.09 3.66 21.22
N ASN A 552 -7.86 3.57 22.53
CA ASN A 552 -6.54 3.80 23.11
C ASN A 552 -5.52 2.77 22.61
N ARG A 553 -5.94 1.53 22.38
CA ARG A 553 -5.12 0.51 21.72
C ARG A 553 -4.71 0.94 20.32
N ALA A 554 -5.66 1.43 19.49
CA ALA A 554 -5.36 1.92 18.15
C ALA A 554 -4.36 3.09 18.20
N ILE A 555 -4.55 4.04 19.12
CA ILE A 555 -3.61 5.16 19.33
C ILE A 555 -2.22 4.64 19.71
N SER A 556 -2.14 3.65 20.61
CA SER A 556 -0.84 3.08 21.03
C SER A 556 -0.08 2.38 19.89
N ILE A 557 -0.80 1.77 18.94
CA ILE A 557 -0.20 1.16 17.75
C ILE A 557 0.33 2.25 16.80
N GLN A 558 -0.40 3.35 16.66
CA GLN A 558 -0.04 4.46 15.77
C GLN A 558 1.01 5.40 16.38
N GLY A 559 1.25 5.31 17.68
CA GLY A 559 2.13 6.23 18.40
C GLY A 559 1.52 7.63 18.56
N GLU A 560 2.32 8.57 19.09
CA GLU A 560 1.90 9.96 19.31
C GLU A 560 2.00 10.84 18.05
N MET A 561 2.26 10.24 16.91
CA MET A 561 2.44 10.94 15.64
C MET A 561 1.10 11.21 14.95
N GLU A 562 1.13 12.01 13.89
CA GLU A 562 -0.05 12.38 13.10
C GLU A 562 -0.87 11.20 12.56
N ALA A 563 -0.27 10.01 12.44
CA ALA A 563 -1.00 8.79 12.05
C ALA A 563 -2.18 8.49 13.00
N ALA A 564 -2.11 8.92 14.26
CA ALA A 564 -3.15 8.73 15.26
C ALA A 564 -4.33 9.71 15.15
N PHE A 565 -4.28 10.70 14.25
CA PHE A 565 -5.33 11.72 14.15
C PHE A 565 -6.75 11.14 13.97
N GLN A 566 -6.88 10.08 13.18
CA GLN A 566 -8.17 9.42 12.95
C GLN A 566 -8.67 8.73 14.23
N SER A 567 -7.82 8.03 14.94
CA SER A 567 -8.17 7.38 16.20
C SER A 567 -8.55 8.40 17.28
N HIS A 568 -7.79 9.50 17.41
CA HIS A 568 -8.15 10.61 18.31
C HIS A 568 -9.47 11.25 17.92
N SER A 569 -9.73 11.48 16.64
CA SER A 569 -10.98 12.07 16.14
C SER A 569 -12.19 11.18 16.44
N LEU A 570 -12.06 9.86 16.26
CA LEU A 570 -13.11 8.88 16.55
C LEU A 570 -13.37 8.74 18.05
N LEU A 571 -12.31 8.71 18.85
CA LEU A 571 -12.42 8.68 20.32
C LEU A 571 -13.07 9.96 20.85
N ALA A 572 -12.67 11.13 20.33
CA ALA A 572 -13.32 12.39 20.69
C ALA A 572 -14.83 12.39 20.37
N LYS A 573 -15.20 11.85 19.20
CA LYS A 573 -16.61 11.72 18.81
C LYS A 573 -17.38 10.79 19.75
N HIS A 574 -16.80 9.64 20.11
CA HIS A 574 -17.41 8.70 21.06
C HIS A 574 -17.62 9.35 22.43
N LEU A 575 -16.56 9.95 22.99
CA LEU A 575 -16.61 10.61 24.30
C LEU A 575 -17.55 11.82 24.32
N TYR A 576 -17.63 12.57 23.23
CA TYR A 576 -18.58 13.68 23.08
C TYR A 576 -20.02 13.17 23.09
N SER A 577 -20.35 12.13 22.33
CA SER A 577 -21.69 11.54 22.33
C SER A 577 -22.08 10.98 23.70
N LYS A 578 -21.14 10.31 24.38
CA LYS A 578 -21.29 9.80 25.74
C LYS A 578 -21.53 10.93 26.73
N GLY A 579 -20.72 11.99 26.71
CA GLY A 579 -20.87 13.13 27.62
C GLY A 579 -22.21 13.87 27.41
N ILE A 580 -22.72 13.99 26.18
CA ILE A 580 -24.05 14.52 25.93
C ILE A 580 -25.14 13.60 26.51
N SER A 581 -25.02 12.30 26.39
CA SER A 581 -25.96 11.33 26.95
C SER A 581 -25.97 11.40 28.49
N GLU A 582 -24.81 11.39 29.14
CA GLU A 582 -24.64 11.52 30.58
C GLU A 582 -25.22 12.83 31.11
N PHE A 583 -24.97 13.95 30.41
CA PHE A 583 -25.57 15.25 30.75
C PHE A 583 -27.08 15.24 30.64
N SER A 584 -27.63 14.65 29.60
CA SER A 584 -29.07 14.51 29.39
C SER A 584 -29.72 13.61 30.45
N ALA A 585 -28.98 12.67 31.03
CA ALA A 585 -29.42 11.83 32.13
C ALA A 585 -29.32 12.52 33.52
N GLY A 586 -28.76 13.74 33.59
CA GLY A 586 -28.55 14.47 34.82
C GLY A 586 -27.25 14.12 35.58
N GLU A 587 -26.35 13.34 34.94
CA GLU A 587 -25.09 12.88 35.50
C GLU A 587 -23.96 13.88 35.16
N ALA A 588 -24.04 15.11 35.67
CA ALA A 588 -23.22 16.25 35.27
C ALA A 588 -21.71 16.00 35.54
N GLU A 589 -21.33 15.32 36.64
CA GLU A 589 -19.91 15.03 36.95
C GLU A 589 -19.31 14.02 35.94
N LEU A 590 -20.07 12.98 35.55
CA LEU A 590 -19.64 12.01 34.54
C LEU A 590 -19.52 12.69 33.17
N ALA A 591 -20.53 13.49 32.81
CA ALA A 591 -20.53 14.27 31.58
C ALA A 591 -19.32 15.22 31.49
N LEU A 592 -18.94 15.86 32.62
CA LEU A 592 -17.77 16.71 32.67
C LEU A 592 -16.51 15.94 32.31
N ASN A 593 -16.31 14.77 32.91
CA ASN A 593 -15.13 13.93 32.63
C ASN A 593 -15.09 13.50 31.14
N SER A 594 -16.22 13.03 30.62
CA SER A 594 -16.32 12.59 29.21
C SER A 594 -16.05 13.74 28.23
N LEU A 595 -16.59 14.95 28.50
CA LEU A 595 -16.39 16.12 27.65
C LEU A 595 -14.96 16.69 27.77
N GLN A 596 -14.33 16.64 28.94
CA GLN A 596 -12.92 17.00 29.10
C GLN A 596 -12.01 16.11 28.28
N LEU A 597 -12.21 14.80 28.36
CA LEU A 597 -11.46 13.84 27.55
C LEU A 597 -11.71 14.03 26.05
N ALA A 598 -12.96 14.27 25.66
CA ALA A 598 -13.31 14.61 24.27
C ALA A 598 -12.56 15.86 23.79
N GLY A 599 -12.49 16.90 24.64
CA GLY A 599 -11.73 18.12 24.38
C GLY A 599 -10.24 17.85 24.16
N ILE A 600 -9.62 17.09 25.05
CA ILE A 600 -8.20 16.70 24.94
C ILE A 600 -7.93 16.02 23.60
N HIS A 601 -8.78 15.07 23.22
CA HIS A 601 -8.55 14.30 21.98
C HIS A 601 -8.84 15.13 20.72
N ILE A 602 -9.87 15.96 20.68
CA ILE A 602 -10.15 16.79 19.50
C ILE A 602 -9.15 17.93 19.34
N ASP A 603 -8.63 18.47 20.45
CA ASP A 603 -7.55 19.46 20.43
C ASP A 603 -6.24 18.83 19.97
N LYS A 604 -5.97 17.58 20.38
CA LYS A 604 -4.83 16.81 19.87
C LYS A 604 -4.92 16.59 18.36
N VAL A 605 -6.11 16.33 17.81
CA VAL A 605 -6.33 16.29 16.35
C VAL A 605 -5.94 17.61 15.69
N ALA A 606 -6.34 18.74 16.29
CA ALA A 606 -5.99 20.06 15.76
C ALA A 606 -4.49 20.36 15.85
N GLU A 607 -3.83 19.92 16.91
CA GLU A 607 -2.36 20.01 17.08
C GLU A 607 -1.64 19.17 16.04
N LEU A 608 -2.01 17.88 15.90
CA LEU A 608 -1.35 16.94 14.99
C LEU A 608 -1.58 17.30 13.51
N TYR A 609 -2.77 17.72 13.16
CA TYR A 609 -3.17 17.91 11.75
C TYR A 609 -3.11 19.36 11.27
N GLY A 610 -2.98 20.30 12.21
CA GLY A 610 -3.08 21.73 11.96
C GLY A 610 -4.52 22.24 11.92
N ASP A 611 -4.80 23.27 12.69
CA ASP A 611 -6.16 23.81 12.92
C ASP A 611 -6.89 24.20 11.62
N GLY A 612 -6.16 24.79 10.65
CA GLY A 612 -6.69 25.16 9.34
C GLY A 612 -7.03 23.98 8.42
N LEU A 613 -6.65 22.78 8.80
CA LEU A 613 -6.75 21.55 8.00
C LEU A 613 -7.91 20.66 8.44
N LEU A 614 -8.51 20.91 9.60
CA LEU A 614 -9.65 20.14 10.09
C LEU A 614 -10.84 20.21 9.11
N SER A 615 -11.52 19.07 8.94
CA SER A 615 -12.79 19.02 8.21
C SER A 615 -13.85 19.90 8.88
N ARG A 616 -14.89 20.26 8.13
CA ARG A 616 -16.02 21.03 8.70
C ARG A 616 -16.64 20.33 9.89
N ASP A 617 -16.79 19.01 9.84
CA ASP A 617 -17.38 18.20 10.90
C ASP A 617 -16.48 18.16 12.14
N GLN A 618 -15.15 18.03 11.96
CA GLN A 618 -14.20 18.10 13.06
C GLN A 618 -14.18 19.48 13.72
N GLN A 619 -14.22 20.55 12.93
CA GLN A 619 -14.32 21.93 13.46
C GLN A 619 -15.63 22.14 14.24
N ALA A 620 -16.75 21.63 13.70
CA ALA A 620 -18.05 21.73 14.37
C ALA A 620 -18.06 20.91 15.66
N MET A 621 -17.50 19.70 15.64
CA MET A 621 -17.39 18.84 16.83
C MET A 621 -16.53 19.51 17.91
N ARG A 622 -15.38 20.11 17.53
CA ARG A 622 -14.51 20.81 18.48
C ARG A 622 -15.24 21.96 19.20
N VAL A 623 -15.97 22.77 18.45
CA VAL A 623 -16.81 23.83 19.03
C VAL A 623 -17.88 23.22 19.93
N GLY A 624 -18.60 22.20 19.46
CA GLY A 624 -19.65 21.53 20.22
C GLY A 624 -19.16 20.95 21.54
N VAL A 625 -17.98 20.33 21.56
CA VAL A 625 -17.34 19.80 22.77
C VAL A 625 -17.14 20.92 23.80
N HIS A 626 -16.48 22.01 23.43
CA HIS A 626 -16.18 23.12 24.36
C HIS A 626 -17.46 23.87 24.79
N GLU A 627 -18.45 24.05 23.91
CA GLU A 627 -19.72 24.62 24.29
C GLU A 627 -20.49 23.73 25.29
N SER A 628 -20.51 22.42 25.07
CA SER A 628 -21.19 21.49 25.98
C SER A 628 -20.43 21.34 27.31
N TRP A 629 -19.11 21.35 27.26
CA TRP A 629 -18.27 21.39 28.48
C TRP A 629 -18.59 22.65 29.32
N GLY A 630 -18.67 23.83 28.68
CA GLY A 630 -19.07 25.04 29.35
C GLY A 630 -20.48 24.95 29.98
N GLN A 631 -21.46 24.29 29.32
CA GLN A 631 -22.81 24.09 29.87
C GLN A 631 -22.80 23.21 31.11
N VAL A 632 -22.04 22.11 31.09
CA VAL A 632 -21.89 21.23 32.26
C VAL A 632 -21.25 21.96 33.43
N LEU A 633 -20.25 22.82 33.19
CA LEU A 633 -19.65 23.65 34.22
C LEU A 633 -20.63 24.69 34.80
N GLU A 634 -21.51 25.25 33.96
CA GLU A 634 -22.62 26.11 34.48
C GLU A 634 -23.51 25.34 35.45
N GLU A 635 -23.92 24.13 35.10
CA GLU A 635 -24.79 23.27 35.93
C GLU A 635 -24.11 22.88 37.25
N LEU A 636 -22.82 22.64 37.23
CA LEU A 636 -21.99 22.31 38.39
C LEU A 636 -21.61 23.52 39.25
N GLY A 637 -22.04 24.77 38.85
CA GLY A 637 -21.78 25.97 39.58
C GLY A 637 -20.38 26.57 39.46
N ASP A 638 -19.67 26.22 38.34
CA ASP A 638 -18.42 26.87 37.96
C ASP A 638 -18.57 27.81 36.77
N PRO A 639 -19.08 29.01 36.96
CA PRO A 639 -19.29 29.96 35.86
C PRO A 639 -17.99 30.52 35.28
N LYS A 640 -16.88 30.49 36.02
CA LYS A 640 -15.57 30.93 35.54
C LYS A 640 -15.01 29.93 34.52
N GLY A 641 -14.97 28.67 34.90
CA GLY A 641 -14.56 27.60 34.00
C GLY A 641 -15.43 27.53 32.75
N ALA A 642 -16.76 27.73 32.91
CA ALA A 642 -17.70 27.79 31.79
C ALA A 642 -17.35 28.91 30.80
N ILE A 643 -17.03 30.11 31.29
CA ILE A 643 -16.63 31.25 30.43
C ILE A 643 -15.36 30.94 29.69
N GLU A 644 -14.36 30.32 30.35
CA GLU A 644 -13.10 29.90 29.70
C GLU A 644 -13.37 28.99 28.49
N GLN A 645 -14.26 28.00 28.65
CA GLN A 645 -14.61 27.08 27.57
C GLN A 645 -15.37 27.80 26.44
N TYR A 646 -16.31 28.66 26.76
CA TYR A 646 -17.01 29.47 25.73
C TYR A 646 -16.06 30.45 25.04
N ASP A 647 -15.13 31.07 25.76
CA ASP A 647 -14.14 31.96 25.16
C ASP A 647 -13.21 31.21 24.22
N PHE A 648 -12.75 30.04 24.61
CA PHE A 648 -12.00 29.19 23.72
C PHE A 648 -12.80 28.85 22.47
N ALA A 649 -14.03 28.39 22.60
CA ALA A 649 -14.93 28.10 21.48
C ALA A 649 -15.08 29.28 20.52
N THR A 650 -15.10 30.56 21.05
CA THR A 650 -15.20 31.76 20.19
C THR A 650 -13.94 31.99 19.34
N THR A 651 -12.79 31.46 19.72
CA THR A 651 -11.56 31.57 18.93
C THR A 651 -11.58 30.63 17.72
N LEU A 652 -12.41 29.59 17.76
CA LEU A 652 -12.53 28.60 16.70
C LEU A 652 -13.37 29.14 15.53
N ARG A 653 -13.03 28.71 14.32
CA ARG A 653 -13.64 29.22 13.07
C ARG A 653 -15.17 29.10 12.99
N SER A 654 -15.74 28.10 13.68
CA SER A 654 -17.19 27.82 13.71
C SER A 654 -17.89 28.25 15.00
N GLY A 655 -17.19 28.80 15.97
CA GLY A 655 -17.70 29.14 17.32
C GLY A 655 -18.60 30.36 17.38
N ARG A 656 -19.65 30.39 16.54
CA ARG A 656 -20.55 31.56 16.40
C ARG A 656 -21.62 31.66 17.48
N THR A 657 -21.97 30.54 18.13
CA THR A 657 -22.99 30.42 19.19
C THR A 657 -22.38 30.67 20.56
N ALA A 658 -21.11 30.33 20.78
CA ALA A 658 -20.42 30.48 22.06
C ALA A 658 -20.42 31.94 22.60
N HIS A 659 -20.35 32.95 21.73
CA HIS A 659 -20.50 34.37 22.12
C HIS A 659 -21.83 34.66 22.83
N TYR A 660 -22.94 34.05 22.36
CA TYR A 660 -24.22 34.22 22.97
C TYR A 660 -24.28 33.62 24.38
N ARG A 661 -23.82 32.36 24.51
CA ARG A 661 -23.77 31.66 25.80
C ARG A 661 -22.91 32.38 26.82
N ALA A 662 -21.67 32.74 26.47
CA ALA A 662 -20.78 33.52 27.30
C ALA A 662 -21.45 34.88 27.74
N GLY A 663 -22.14 35.55 26.83
CA GLY A 663 -22.79 36.80 27.12
C GLY A 663 -23.96 36.65 28.10
N VAL A 664 -24.77 35.60 27.97
CA VAL A 664 -25.86 35.30 28.91
C VAL A 664 -25.31 34.97 30.30
N LEU A 665 -24.26 34.12 30.38
CA LEU A 665 -23.65 33.75 31.66
C LEU A 665 -23.03 34.96 32.38
N LEU A 666 -22.30 35.82 31.64
CA LEU A 666 -21.76 37.06 32.19
C LEU A 666 -22.88 37.96 32.72
N GLY A 667 -24.04 38.02 32.06
CA GLY A 667 -25.20 38.74 32.54
C GLY A 667 -25.79 38.18 33.83
N LYS A 668 -25.90 36.85 33.96
CA LYS A 668 -26.28 36.17 35.22
C LYS A 668 -25.31 36.52 36.35
N MET A 669 -24.00 36.43 36.12
CA MET A 669 -22.98 36.82 37.11
C MET A 669 -23.06 38.30 37.50
N ALA A 670 -23.39 39.17 36.53
CA ALA A 670 -23.56 40.60 36.76
C ALA A 670 -24.77 40.88 37.68
N VAL A 671 -25.85 40.14 37.53
CA VAL A 671 -27.05 40.25 38.43
C VAL A 671 -26.69 39.83 39.84
N ILE A 672 -25.93 38.73 39.99
CA ILE A 672 -25.45 38.27 41.31
C ILE A 672 -24.56 39.34 41.96
N ALA A 673 -23.56 39.85 41.25
CA ALA A 673 -22.67 40.90 41.76
C ALA A 673 -23.45 42.18 42.16
N TRP A 674 -24.50 42.50 41.40
CA TRP A 674 -25.35 43.64 41.72
C TRP A 674 -26.20 43.40 43.00
N SER A 675 -26.76 42.21 43.16
CA SER A 675 -27.49 41.83 44.36
C SER A 675 -26.61 41.88 45.62
N GLU A 676 -25.34 41.58 45.48
CA GLU A 676 -24.29 41.65 46.52
C GLU A 676 -23.74 43.08 46.75
N ARG A 677 -24.33 44.10 46.12
CA ARG A 677 -23.93 45.51 46.15
C ARG A 677 -22.54 45.81 45.61
N ARG A 678 -21.96 44.92 44.79
CA ARG A 678 -20.70 45.11 44.07
C ARG A 678 -20.94 45.82 42.71
N SER A 679 -21.35 47.10 42.79
CA SER A 679 -21.86 47.83 41.61
C SER A 679 -20.80 48.03 40.53
N ALA A 680 -19.54 48.20 40.86
CA ALA A 680 -18.47 48.34 39.86
C ALA A 680 -18.25 47.03 39.09
N ASP A 681 -18.20 45.89 39.80
CA ASP A 681 -18.06 44.55 39.18
C ASP A 681 -19.26 44.23 38.33
N ALA A 682 -20.49 44.52 38.82
CA ALA A 682 -21.73 44.34 38.08
C ALA A 682 -21.73 45.14 36.77
N LEU A 683 -21.31 46.41 36.81
CA LEU A 683 -21.23 47.24 35.63
C LEU A 683 -20.22 46.67 34.58
N ALA A 684 -19.04 46.25 35.04
CA ALA A 684 -18.04 45.63 34.16
C ALA A 684 -18.57 44.36 33.49
N LEU A 685 -19.23 43.47 34.25
CA LEU A 685 -19.82 42.24 33.76
C LEU A 685 -20.98 42.48 32.78
N PHE A 686 -21.89 43.45 33.07
CA PHE A 686 -22.95 43.82 32.13
C PHE A 686 -22.41 44.40 30.81
N MET A 687 -21.34 45.20 30.87
CA MET A 687 -20.70 45.72 29.66
C MET A 687 -20.03 44.59 28.85
N ALA A 688 -19.41 43.63 29.52
CA ALA A 688 -18.86 42.46 28.89
C ALA A 688 -19.96 41.60 28.23
N ALA A 689 -21.08 41.37 28.94
CA ALA A 689 -22.25 40.66 28.41
C ALA A 689 -22.80 41.31 27.13
N ASP A 690 -23.02 42.63 27.16
CA ASP A 690 -23.49 43.37 25.97
C ASP A 690 -22.57 43.26 24.78
N SER A 691 -21.25 43.35 25.01
CA SER A 691 -20.22 43.16 23.97
C SER A 691 -20.29 41.76 23.35
N ARG A 692 -20.42 40.72 24.17
CA ARG A 692 -20.49 39.32 23.71
C ARG A 692 -21.74 39.02 22.91
N ILE A 693 -22.93 39.46 23.41
CA ILE A 693 -24.20 39.27 22.72
C ILE A 693 -24.21 39.98 21.36
N LYS A 694 -23.63 41.18 21.25
CA LYS A 694 -23.50 41.89 19.97
C LYS A 694 -22.61 41.15 18.98
N LYS A 695 -21.56 40.52 19.44
CA LYS A 695 -20.64 39.71 18.61
C LYS A 695 -21.26 38.38 18.15
N ALA A 696 -22.28 37.88 18.82
CA ALA A 696 -22.91 36.61 18.46
C ALA A 696 -23.58 36.68 17.08
N ARG A 697 -23.03 35.97 16.11
CA ARG A 697 -23.52 35.90 14.73
C ARG A 697 -24.60 34.83 14.52
N GLN A 698 -24.61 33.83 15.36
CA GLN A 698 -25.60 32.75 15.40
C GLN A 698 -26.15 32.59 16.82
N LEU A 699 -27.39 32.15 16.93
CA LEU A 699 -28.02 31.83 18.20
C LEU A 699 -28.03 30.31 18.39
N PRO A 700 -27.93 29.80 19.64
CA PRO A 700 -28.17 28.41 19.95
C PRO A 700 -29.53 27.92 19.49
N ALA A 701 -29.70 26.65 19.24
CA ALA A 701 -30.97 26.05 18.85
C ALA A 701 -32.04 26.36 19.93
N GLY A 702 -33.25 26.74 19.51
CA GLY A 702 -34.34 27.09 20.40
C GLY A 702 -34.35 28.53 20.93
N ILE A 703 -33.35 29.35 20.63
CA ILE A 703 -33.30 30.76 20.98
C ILE A 703 -33.83 31.62 19.81
N ASP A 704 -34.90 32.34 20.05
CA ASP A 704 -35.47 33.29 19.08
C ASP A 704 -34.65 34.60 19.01
N ALA A 705 -34.59 35.18 17.81
CA ALA A 705 -33.97 36.48 17.58
C ALA A 705 -34.59 37.60 18.45
N ASN A 706 -35.87 37.53 18.73
CA ASN A 706 -36.57 38.49 19.61
C ASN A 706 -36.00 38.43 21.03
N LYS A 707 -35.77 37.26 21.60
CA LYS A 707 -35.13 37.10 22.92
C LYS A 707 -33.77 37.81 23.00
N ARG A 708 -32.97 37.70 21.95
CA ARG A 708 -31.68 38.42 21.85
C ARG A 708 -31.90 39.94 21.89
N ILE A 709 -32.89 40.44 21.15
CA ILE A 709 -33.20 41.88 21.10
C ILE A 709 -33.63 42.36 22.46
N GLU A 710 -34.55 41.65 23.13
CA GLU A 710 -35.05 41.96 24.47
C GLU A 710 -33.90 41.98 25.49
N TYR A 711 -33.01 40.99 25.41
CA TYR A 711 -31.88 40.92 26.32
C TYR A 711 -30.88 42.07 26.10
N LEU A 712 -30.58 42.42 24.86
CA LEU A 712 -29.76 43.58 24.54
C LEU A 712 -30.39 44.90 25.04
N ALA A 713 -31.71 45.04 24.94
CA ALA A 713 -32.44 46.19 25.45
C ALA A 713 -32.37 46.29 26.99
N TYR A 714 -32.53 45.14 27.67
CA TYR A 714 -32.32 45.02 29.12
C TYR A 714 -30.91 45.42 29.54
N LEU A 715 -29.86 44.84 28.91
CA LEU A 715 -28.47 45.14 29.19
C LEU A 715 -28.17 46.64 29.01
N LYS A 716 -28.64 47.24 27.91
CA LYS A 716 -28.45 48.67 27.62
C LYS A 716 -29.07 49.57 28.69
N LYS A 717 -30.31 49.29 29.12
CA LYS A 717 -30.99 50.07 30.18
C LYS A 717 -30.28 49.90 31.52
N THR A 718 -29.89 48.68 31.90
CA THR A 718 -29.23 48.38 33.17
C THR A 718 -27.83 49.02 33.26
N ILE A 719 -27.07 48.98 32.17
CA ILE A 719 -25.76 49.66 32.07
C ILE A 719 -25.92 51.18 32.21
N ALA A 720 -26.98 51.78 31.57
CA ALA A 720 -27.23 53.20 31.67
C ALA A 720 -27.61 53.61 33.12
N TYR A 721 -28.42 52.82 33.79
CA TYR A 721 -28.79 53.06 35.20
C TYR A 721 -27.57 53.02 36.12
N LEU A 722 -26.73 51.95 36.00
CA LEU A 722 -25.51 51.83 36.82
C LEU A 722 -24.48 52.94 36.51
N LYS A 723 -24.54 53.58 35.37
CA LYS A 723 -23.76 54.79 35.04
C LYS A 723 -24.38 56.09 35.52
N GLY A 724 -25.47 56.04 36.28
CA GLY A 724 -26.13 57.21 36.89
C GLY A 724 -27.19 57.86 36.02
N ALA A 725 -27.67 57.24 34.95
CA ALA A 725 -28.81 57.78 34.17
C ALA A 725 -30.14 57.59 34.94
N LYS A 726 -31.03 58.54 34.85
CA LYS A 726 -32.38 58.47 35.48
C LYS A 726 -33.35 57.57 34.69
N VAL A 727 -32.92 56.30 34.47
CA VAL A 727 -33.71 55.28 33.75
C VAL A 727 -33.86 54.10 34.67
N GLU A 728 -35.06 53.68 35.07
CA GLU A 728 -35.24 52.46 35.87
C GLU A 728 -34.87 51.21 35.05
N PRO A 729 -34.11 50.25 35.64
CA PRO A 729 -33.82 49.01 34.98
C PRO A 729 -35.12 48.23 34.71
N SER A 730 -35.27 47.66 33.55
CA SER A 730 -36.35 46.72 33.26
C SER A 730 -36.16 45.43 34.05
N LYS A 731 -37.26 44.68 34.35
CA LYS A 731 -37.15 43.34 34.95
C LYS A 731 -36.19 42.50 34.13
N ASN A 732 -35.37 41.69 34.82
CA ASN A 732 -34.51 40.70 34.18
C ASN A 732 -35.40 39.76 33.32
N PRO A 733 -35.18 39.65 32.02
CA PRO A 733 -35.90 38.66 31.23
C PRO A 733 -35.52 37.26 31.75
N ASP A 734 -36.50 36.38 31.86
CA ASP A 734 -36.23 34.96 32.20
C ASP A 734 -35.53 34.31 31.02
N PHE A 735 -34.22 34.08 31.17
CA PHE A 735 -33.35 33.42 30.19
C PHE A 735 -32.82 32.10 30.68
#